data_116f9a57362259cb393821168495fe53
#
_entry.id   116f9a57362259cb393821168495fe53
#
_cell.length_a   1.000
_cell.length_b   1.000
_cell.length_c   1.000
_cell.angle_alpha   90.00
_cell.angle_beta   90.00
_cell.angle_gamma   90.00
#
_symmetry.space_group_name_H-M   'P 1'
#
loop_
_entity.id
_entity.type
_entity.pdbx_description
1 polymer ?
#
loop_
_entity_poly.entity_id
_entity_poly.type
_entity_poly.pdbx_seq_one_letter_code
_entity_poly.pdbx_strand_id
1 'polypeptide(L)'
;MYKIFVFAGTTEGRELVEFLSKQPVSVTACVATEYGETLLEPSDNLIVSCKRLPVDVIVGILEAQRFDLVIDATHPYAASVTENIRHACETTGTEYMRLLRKASEISSDAVYVPDTAAAVEFLSKTDGNILLTTGSKEVHKYAAIRDFSDRVYARVLPLDSSLEACRAAGLKPSHIIAVQGPFSEEMNVSMLRFVSARWLVTKDGGEAGGFAEKASAARKAGAGLVVIGRPPERDGMSFSETIALLCKRFGCKWTPHVSVVGIGPGNVKTMTREVREAIVRADCLIGAKRMLEAVSAPGQSVFEAVSPQEIAGFIKTHPEYRRFAVVMSGDVGFFSGTKKLLPLLSGCDVEVLPGLSSLSYLCARLKTSYEDVISLSVHGRELSIVPHIKANPRVFVLVGGENGMAKLCRSLVNAGLGYVKMSIGERLSYPAERITKGTAAELADGAYEPLSVALVENENADTVVTHGLPDSAFLRGGGEEGVVPMTKSEVRSVCLSKLRLTERAVCWDIGAGTGSVAIEMALQAKRGQVYAIEQKDAAIRLLQQNKERFCAENLTVVSGCAPEACRDLPAPTHVFIGGSSGNMREILALVLEKNPGARIVATAISLESIAELTACIKEFSFNETETVSMCIARGKKAGDYHLMTGQNPIYIFTMQAGGDTP
;
A
#
# COMPACT_ATOMS: atom_id res chain seq x y z
N MET A 1 35.45 -22.24 -1.07
CA MET A 1 33.99 -22.18 -0.94
C MET A 1 33.65 -22.99 0.32
N TYR A 2 32.91 -22.40 1.26
CA TYR A 2 32.52 -23.09 2.49
C TYR A 2 31.57 -24.25 2.19
N LYS A 3 31.68 -25.33 2.94
CA LYS A 3 30.87 -26.55 2.77
C LYS A 3 29.96 -26.76 3.97
N ILE A 4 28.66 -26.82 3.73
CA ILE A 4 27.63 -26.97 4.77
C ILE A 4 26.86 -28.26 4.53
N PHE A 5 26.74 -29.10 5.56
CA PHE A 5 25.94 -30.32 5.51
C PHE A 5 24.64 -30.12 6.29
N VAL A 6 23.48 -30.28 5.65
CA VAL A 6 22.17 -30.08 6.27
C VAL A 6 21.37 -31.37 6.29
N PHE A 7 20.99 -31.83 7.46
CA PHE A 7 20.01 -32.92 7.62
C PHE A 7 18.59 -32.33 7.60
N ALA A 8 17.96 -32.26 6.41
CA ALA A 8 16.73 -31.55 6.16
C ALA A 8 15.46 -32.41 6.34
N GLY A 9 15.17 -32.78 7.57
CA GLY A 9 14.00 -33.61 7.91
C GLY A 9 12.70 -32.84 8.20
N THR A 10 12.73 -31.51 8.14
CA THR A 10 11.59 -30.61 8.44
C THR A 10 11.36 -29.59 7.34
N THR A 11 10.26 -28.85 7.40
CA THR A 11 9.98 -27.74 6.48
C THR A 11 11.04 -26.65 6.63
N GLU A 12 11.39 -26.30 7.85
CA GLU A 12 12.43 -25.30 8.15
C GLU A 12 13.80 -25.74 7.61
N GLY A 13 14.11 -27.05 7.69
CA GLY A 13 15.32 -27.61 7.11
C GLY A 13 15.35 -27.49 5.58
N ARG A 14 14.23 -27.72 4.89
CA ARG A 14 14.12 -27.53 3.45
C ARG A 14 14.25 -26.06 3.07
N GLU A 15 13.56 -25.16 3.78
CA GLU A 15 13.68 -23.72 3.56
C GLU A 15 15.10 -23.21 3.76
N LEU A 16 15.84 -23.80 4.72
CA LEU A 16 17.25 -23.49 4.92
C LEU A 16 18.10 -23.96 3.72
N VAL A 17 17.84 -25.17 3.19
CA VAL A 17 18.52 -25.67 1.99
C VAL A 17 18.23 -24.79 0.79
N GLU A 18 16.98 -24.41 0.55
CA GLU A 18 16.60 -23.47 -0.51
C GLU A 18 17.28 -22.09 -0.36
N PHE A 19 17.43 -21.59 0.87
CA PHE A 19 18.19 -20.37 1.12
C PHE A 19 19.66 -20.55 0.74
N LEU A 20 20.29 -21.62 1.24
CA LEU A 20 21.70 -21.90 1.01
C LEU A 20 22.02 -22.22 -0.45
N SER A 21 21.09 -22.81 -1.21
CA SER A 21 21.27 -23.11 -2.63
C SER A 21 21.43 -21.86 -3.51
N LYS A 22 21.08 -20.69 -2.99
CA LYS A 22 21.24 -19.39 -3.65
C LYS A 22 22.42 -18.58 -3.11
N GLN A 23 23.26 -19.17 -2.24
CA GLN A 23 24.35 -18.48 -1.57
C GLN A 23 25.73 -18.98 -2.06
N PRO A 24 26.81 -18.23 -1.82
CA PRO A 24 28.16 -18.59 -2.25
C PRO A 24 28.79 -19.69 -1.35
N VAL A 25 28.06 -20.75 -1.08
CA VAL A 25 28.46 -21.92 -0.26
C VAL A 25 28.14 -23.19 -1.00
N SER A 26 28.84 -24.29 -0.71
CA SER A 26 28.52 -25.64 -1.21
C SER A 26 27.66 -26.37 -0.18
N VAL A 27 26.51 -26.86 -0.61
CA VAL A 27 25.52 -27.49 0.28
C VAL A 27 25.37 -28.95 -0.05
N THR A 28 25.46 -29.79 0.98
CA THR A 28 25.02 -31.18 0.90
C THR A 28 23.78 -31.32 1.79
N ALA A 29 22.66 -31.74 1.22
CA ALA A 29 21.42 -31.95 1.95
C ALA A 29 21.11 -33.45 2.05
N CYS A 30 20.82 -33.91 3.26
CA CYS A 30 20.33 -35.27 3.50
C CYS A 30 18.85 -35.23 3.87
N VAL A 31 18.00 -35.89 3.07
CA VAL A 31 16.56 -35.99 3.31
C VAL A 31 16.19 -37.46 3.62
N ALA A 32 15.16 -37.65 4.45
CA ALA A 32 14.79 -38.98 4.94
C ALA A 32 13.92 -39.78 3.94
N THR A 33 13.36 -39.15 2.91
CA THR A 33 12.41 -39.77 1.95
C THR A 33 12.64 -39.24 0.54
N GLU A 34 12.34 -40.04 -0.49
CA GLU A 34 12.36 -39.65 -1.90
C GLU A 34 11.42 -38.47 -2.15
N TYR A 35 10.28 -38.40 -1.48
CA TYR A 35 9.37 -37.23 -1.53
C TYR A 35 10.03 -35.94 -1.03
N GLY A 36 10.88 -36.02 -0.01
CA GLY A 36 11.67 -34.88 0.47
C GLY A 36 12.66 -34.37 -0.57
N GLU A 37 13.22 -35.27 -1.39
CA GLU A 37 14.13 -34.95 -2.48
C GLU A 37 13.40 -34.18 -3.63
N THR A 38 12.23 -34.66 -4.03
CA THR A 38 11.44 -34.01 -5.10
C THR A 38 10.95 -32.60 -4.76
N LEU A 39 11.02 -32.21 -3.50
CA LEU A 39 10.63 -30.86 -3.03
C LEU A 39 11.77 -29.85 -3.06
N LEU A 40 13.01 -30.26 -3.36
CA LEU A 40 14.16 -29.36 -3.46
C LEU A 40 14.47 -29.07 -4.93
N GLU A 41 14.55 -27.78 -5.27
CA GLU A 41 14.93 -27.38 -6.62
C GLU A 41 16.43 -27.66 -6.87
N PRO A 42 16.80 -28.25 -8.01
CA PRO A 42 18.19 -28.44 -8.37
C PRO A 42 18.97 -27.12 -8.45
N SER A 43 20.20 -27.11 -7.95
CA SER A 43 21.12 -25.97 -8.02
C SER A 43 22.55 -26.44 -8.15
N ASP A 44 23.41 -25.68 -8.82
CA ASP A 44 24.81 -26.01 -9.09
C ASP A 44 25.66 -26.20 -7.82
N ASN A 45 25.23 -25.59 -6.70
CA ASN A 45 25.95 -25.69 -5.42
C ASN A 45 25.27 -26.65 -4.41
N LEU A 46 24.22 -27.39 -4.84
CA LEU A 46 23.45 -28.29 -3.98
C LEU A 46 23.57 -29.73 -4.41
N ILE A 47 23.99 -30.58 -3.49
CA ILE A 47 23.99 -32.04 -3.63
C ILE A 47 22.94 -32.61 -2.67
N VAL A 48 21.93 -33.31 -3.20
CA VAL A 48 20.89 -33.95 -2.38
C VAL A 48 21.14 -35.45 -2.28
N SER A 49 21.00 -36.00 -1.09
CA SER A 49 21.08 -37.44 -0.81
C SER A 49 19.85 -37.91 -0.06
N CYS A 50 19.16 -38.92 -0.61
CA CYS A 50 17.98 -39.50 0.02
C CYS A 50 18.37 -40.87 0.64
N LYS A 51 18.95 -40.86 1.84
CA LYS A 51 19.32 -42.09 2.56
C LYS A 51 19.24 -41.89 4.07
N ARG A 52 18.83 -42.94 4.78
CA ARG A 52 19.06 -42.98 6.23
C ARG A 52 20.50 -43.38 6.46
N LEU A 53 21.28 -42.49 7.05
CA LEU A 53 22.70 -42.67 7.27
C LEU A 53 22.97 -43.22 8.69
N PRO A 54 23.58 -44.39 8.84
CA PRO A 54 24.14 -44.86 10.11
C PRO A 54 25.32 -43.97 10.55
N VAL A 55 25.67 -44.00 11.82
CA VAL A 55 26.70 -43.12 12.40
C VAL A 55 28.08 -43.27 11.73
N ASP A 56 28.49 -44.50 11.43
CA ASP A 56 29.75 -44.82 10.75
C ASP A 56 29.81 -44.24 9.33
N VAL A 57 28.69 -44.25 8.62
CA VAL A 57 28.59 -43.64 7.29
C VAL A 57 28.65 -42.09 7.38
N ILE A 58 28.01 -41.49 8.39
CA ILE A 58 28.11 -40.04 8.62
C ILE A 58 29.57 -39.66 8.92
N VAL A 59 30.24 -40.36 9.81
CA VAL A 59 31.67 -40.14 10.12
C VAL A 59 32.52 -40.19 8.85
N GLY A 60 32.36 -41.25 8.03
CA GLY A 60 33.12 -41.39 6.78
C GLY A 60 32.87 -40.23 5.79
N ILE A 61 31.64 -39.72 5.70
CA ILE A 61 31.31 -38.56 4.86
C ILE A 61 31.97 -37.29 5.39
N LEU A 62 31.93 -37.05 6.71
CA LEU A 62 32.50 -35.87 7.34
C LEU A 62 34.03 -35.84 7.19
N GLU A 63 34.72 -37.00 7.38
CA GLU A 63 36.16 -37.11 7.18
C GLU A 63 36.57 -36.90 5.73
N ALA A 64 35.84 -37.50 4.77
CA ALA A 64 36.18 -37.46 3.35
C ALA A 64 35.97 -36.07 2.74
N GLN A 65 34.93 -35.35 3.13
CA GLN A 65 34.52 -34.08 2.47
C GLN A 65 34.91 -32.82 3.26
N ARG A 66 35.20 -32.92 4.56
CA ARG A 66 35.59 -31.84 5.47
C ARG A 66 34.60 -30.65 5.38
N PHE A 67 33.50 -30.77 6.08
CA PHE A 67 32.48 -29.69 6.17
C PHE A 67 32.87 -28.64 7.21
N ASP A 68 32.56 -27.38 6.93
CA ASP A 68 32.77 -26.27 7.87
C ASP A 68 31.68 -26.21 8.94
N LEU A 69 30.46 -26.73 8.63
CA LEU A 69 29.32 -26.75 9.54
C LEU A 69 28.36 -27.89 9.18
N VAL A 70 27.87 -28.59 10.18
CA VAL A 70 26.76 -29.54 10.08
C VAL A 70 25.54 -28.95 10.76
N ILE A 71 24.42 -28.84 10.03
CA ILE A 71 23.16 -28.34 10.56
C ILE A 71 22.16 -29.49 10.66
N ASP A 72 21.75 -29.80 11.88
CA ASP A 72 20.71 -30.79 12.16
C ASP A 72 19.32 -30.09 12.19
N ALA A 73 18.59 -30.21 11.10
CA ALA A 73 17.20 -29.78 10.96
C ALA A 73 16.25 -30.99 10.87
N THR A 74 16.56 -32.07 11.57
CA THR A 74 15.72 -33.27 11.65
C THR A 74 14.48 -33.01 12.53
N HIS A 75 13.49 -33.88 12.40
CA HIS A 75 12.26 -33.75 13.17
C HIS A 75 12.52 -33.92 14.69
N PRO A 76 11.92 -33.08 15.58
CA PRO A 76 12.15 -33.15 17.04
C PRO A 76 11.98 -34.56 17.67
N TYR A 77 11.09 -35.37 17.09
CA TYR A 77 10.88 -36.76 17.54
C TYR A 77 11.86 -37.80 16.93
N ALA A 78 12.86 -37.35 16.17
CA ALA A 78 13.89 -38.24 15.58
C ALA A 78 15.16 -38.27 16.46
N ALA A 79 15.00 -38.40 17.78
CA ALA A 79 16.09 -38.31 18.77
C ALA A 79 17.31 -39.21 18.45
N SER A 80 17.10 -40.43 17.95
CA SER A 80 18.20 -41.33 17.58
C SER A 80 19.05 -40.81 16.40
N VAL A 81 18.42 -40.12 15.44
CA VAL A 81 19.14 -39.54 14.30
C VAL A 81 19.94 -38.30 14.75
N THR A 82 19.35 -37.45 15.56
CA THR A 82 20.03 -36.29 16.17
C THR A 82 21.26 -36.74 16.97
N GLU A 83 21.15 -37.81 17.78
CA GLU A 83 22.26 -38.35 18.55
C GLU A 83 23.39 -38.91 17.65
N ASN A 84 23.02 -39.62 16.58
CA ASN A 84 23.98 -40.12 15.60
C ASN A 84 24.75 -38.99 14.91
N ILE A 85 24.06 -37.91 14.53
CA ILE A 85 24.70 -36.75 13.88
C ILE A 85 25.64 -36.06 14.86
N ARG A 86 25.20 -35.83 16.10
CA ARG A 86 26.02 -35.21 17.14
C ARG A 86 27.28 -36.02 17.41
N HIS A 87 27.14 -37.33 17.61
CA HIS A 87 28.26 -38.22 17.85
C HIS A 87 29.26 -38.25 16.69
N ALA A 88 28.77 -38.25 15.43
CA ALA A 88 29.63 -38.19 14.26
C ALA A 88 30.42 -36.86 14.20
N CYS A 89 29.77 -35.75 14.51
CA CYS A 89 30.42 -34.43 14.56
C CYS A 89 31.49 -34.37 15.67
N GLU A 90 31.18 -34.89 16.85
CA GLU A 90 32.13 -34.96 17.97
C GLU A 90 33.34 -35.82 17.60
N THR A 91 33.14 -36.98 16.96
CA THR A 91 34.20 -37.90 16.53
C THR A 91 35.14 -37.26 15.51
N THR A 92 34.60 -36.48 14.57
CA THR A 92 35.38 -35.86 13.48
C THR A 92 35.88 -34.45 13.79
N GLY A 93 35.46 -33.86 14.93
CA GLY A 93 35.75 -32.48 15.27
C GLY A 93 35.03 -31.46 14.37
N THR A 94 33.98 -31.90 13.64
CA THR A 94 33.19 -31.01 12.78
C THR A 94 32.17 -30.23 13.61
N GLU A 95 32.02 -28.96 13.33
CA GLU A 95 31.10 -28.12 14.07
C GLU A 95 29.63 -28.53 13.84
N TYR A 96 28.89 -28.70 14.93
CA TYR A 96 27.48 -29.10 14.94
C TYR A 96 26.58 -27.97 15.39
N MET A 97 25.45 -27.79 14.71
CA MET A 97 24.39 -26.85 15.09
C MET A 97 23.01 -27.51 14.95
N ARG A 98 22.17 -27.35 15.97
CA ARG A 98 20.77 -27.76 15.92
C ARG A 98 19.89 -26.61 15.50
N LEU A 99 19.11 -26.80 14.43
CA LEU A 99 18.03 -25.87 14.04
C LEU A 99 16.76 -26.19 14.84
N LEU A 100 16.36 -25.29 15.71
CA LEU A 100 15.15 -25.44 16.52
C LEU A 100 13.92 -25.06 15.70
N ARG A 101 12.88 -25.84 15.88
CA ARG A 101 11.57 -25.58 15.30
C ARG A 101 10.74 -24.69 16.21
N LYS A 102 10.06 -23.65 15.66
CA LYS A 102 9.11 -22.82 16.42
C LYS A 102 8.02 -23.69 17.05
N ALA A 103 7.77 -23.51 18.34
CA ALA A 103 6.70 -24.21 19.04
C ALA A 103 5.34 -23.75 18.54
N SER A 104 4.36 -24.66 18.46
CA SER A 104 2.97 -24.28 18.18
C SER A 104 2.37 -23.56 19.38
N GLU A 105 1.60 -22.50 19.15
CA GLU A 105 0.78 -21.92 20.22
C GLU A 105 -0.35 -22.87 20.60
N ILE A 106 -0.41 -23.21 21.88
CA ILE A 106 -1.38 -24.17 22.41
C ILE A 106 -2.64 -23.43 22.79
N SER A 107 -3.79 -23.90 22.27
CA SER A 107 -5.09 -23.44 22.71
C SER A 107 -5.30 -23.81 24.20
N SER A 108 -5.88 -22.91 24.98
CA SER A 108 -6.25 -23.13 26.39
C SER A 108 -7.15 -24.34 26.63
N ASP A 109 -7.80 -24.85 25.59
CA ASP A 109 -8.79 -25.93 25.65
C ASP A 109 -8.19 -27.31 25.32
N ALA A 110 -6.88 -27.41 25.10
CA ALA A 110 -6.19 -28.67 24.80
C ALA A 110 -5.59 -29.30 26.06
N VAL A 111 -5.70 -30.62 26.17
CA VAL A 111 -5.00 -31.39 27.19
C VAL A 111 -3.58 -31.70 26.71
N TYR A 112 -2.61 -31.07 27.34
CA TYR A 112 -1.19 -31.25 27.01
C TYR A 112 -0.58 -32.35 27.88
N VAL A 113 0.07 -33.32 27.26
CA VAL A 113 0.72 -34.43 27.94
C VAL A 113 2.17 -34.59 27.48
N PRO A 114 3.12 -34.96 28.39
CA PRO A 114 4.54 -34.97 28.03
C PRO A 114 4.91 -36.05 27.02
N ASP A 115 4.22 -37.18 27.01
CA ASP A 115 4.52 -38.32 26.18
C ASP A 115 3.29 -39.19 25.87
N THR A 116 3.51 -40.26 25.08
CA THR A 116 2.44 -41.20 24.71
C THR A 116 1.93 -41.99 25.90
N ALA A 117 2.74 -42.28 26.93
CA ALA A 117 2.30 -43.01 28.11
C ALA A 117 1.30 -42.17 28.93
N ALA A 118 1.59 -40.91 29.13
CA ALA A 118 0.66 -39.96 29.79
C ALA A 118 -0.62 -39.76 28.98
N ALA A 119 -0.56 -39.76 27.63
CA ALA A 119 -1.74 -39.73 26.76
C ALA A 119 -2.63 -40.98 26.98
N VAL A 120 -2.03 -42.14 27.05
CA VAL A 120 -2.74 -43.43 27.31
C VAL A 120 -3.37 -43.39 28.69
N GLU A 121 -2.65 -42.95 29.73
CA GLU A 121 -3.18 -42.83 31.09
C GLU A 121 -4.38 -41.90 31.16
N PHE A 122 -4.31 -40.74 30.51
CA PHE A 122 -5.42 -39.80 30.43
C PHE A 122 -6.63 -40.39 29.72
N LEU A 123 -6.42 -40.97 28.52
CA LEU A 123 -7.48 -41.52 27.68
C LEU A 123 -8.13 -42.76 28.29
N SER A 124 -7.43 -43.52 29.10
CA SER A 124 -7.98 -44.68 29.84
C SER A 124 -9.05 -44.30 30.85
N LYS A 125 -9.04 -43.03 31.29
CA LYS A 125 -10.02 -42.46 32.23
C LYS A 125 -11.21 -41.78 31.52
N THR A 126 -11.25 -41.83 30.20
CA THR A 126 -12.26 -41.15 29.36
C THR A 126 -13.17 -42.14 28.63
N ASP A 127 -14.32 -41.64 28.17
CA ASP A 127 -15.24 -42.38 27.33
C ASP A 127 -15.26 -41.85 25.88
N GLY A 128 -15.86 -42.63 24.96
CA GLY A 128 -16.07 -42.27 23.55
C GLY A 128 -14.89 -42.63 22.66
N ASN A 129 -15.07 -42.44 21.34
CA ASN A 129 -14.09 -42.83 20.34
C ASN A 129 -12.91 -41.90 20.31
N ILE A 130 -11.75 -42.44 19.97
CA ILE A 130 -10.43 -41.75 19.93
C ILE A 130 -9.89 -41.86 18.52
N LEU A 131 -9.57 -40.72 17.90
CA LEU A 131 -8.84 -40.65 16.62
C LEU A 131 -7.34 -40.35 16.88
N LEU A 132 -6.49 -41.32 16.62
CA LEU A 132 -5.04 -41.15 16.68
C LEU A 132 -4.52 -40.60 15.35
N THR A 133 -3.77 -39.50 15.40
CA THR A 133 -3.05 -38.93 14.26
C THR A 133 -1.54 -38.87 14.51
N THR A 134 -1.04 -39.75 15.36
CA THR A 134 0.37 -39.85 15.82
C THR A 134 1.23 -40.80 14.97
N GLY A 135 0.63 -41.39 13.93
CA GLY A 135 1.29 -42.38 13.06
C GLY A 135 1.27 -43.80 13.62
N SER A 136 1.77 -44.78 12.84
CA SER A 136 1.64 -46.22 13.14
C SER A 136 2.64 -46.74 14.21
N LYS A 137 3.80 -46.10 14.38
CA LYS A 137 4.91 -46.63 15.19
C LYS A 137 4.60 -46.85 16.67
N GLU A 138 3.68 -46.04 17.21
CA GLU A 138 3.34 -46.05 18.64
C GLU A 138 1.92 -46.54 18.92
N VAL A 139 1.19 -47.03 17.91
CA VAL A 139 -0.20 -47.51 18.07
C VAL A 139 -0.28 -48.63 19.11
N HIS A 140 0.71 -49.50 19.16
CA HIS A 140 0.78 -50.61 20.14
C HIS A 140 0.75 -50.12 21.61
N LYS A 141 1.25 -48.91 21.90
CA LYS A 141 1.24 -48.36 23.27
C LYS A 141 -0.18 -48.04 23.74
N TYR A 142 -1.09 -47.73 22.82
CA TYR A 142 -2.49 -47.43 23.12
C TYR A 142 -3.34 -48.72 23.38
N ALA A 143 -2.79 -49.91 23.13
CA ALA A 143 -3.49 -51.19 23.41
C ALA A 143 -3.84 -51.36 24.90
N ALA A 144 -3.23 -50.62 25.81
CA ALA A 144 -3.55 -50.57 27.22
C ALA A 144 -4.88 -49.81 27.52
N ILE A 145 -5.42 -49.07 26.56
CA ILE A 145 -6.70 -48.38 26.74
C ILE A 145 -7.85 -49.41 26.79
N ARG A 146 -8.74 -49.26 27.77
CA ARG A 146 -9.95 -50.10 27.87
C ARG A 146 -10.75 -50.03 26.57
N ASP A 147 -11.22 -51.17 26.07
CA ASP A 147 -11.98 -51.34 24.83
C ASP A 147 -11.23 -50.77 23.59
N PHE A 148 -9.88 -50.90 23.55
CA PHE A 148 -9.02 -50.38 22.50
C PHE A 148 -9.50 -50.72 21.09
N SER A 149 -9.83 -51.99 20.83
CA SER A 149 -10.28 -52.45 19.51
C SER A 149 -11.61 -51.86 19.03
N ASP A 150 -12.40 -51.32 19.94
CA ASP A 150 -13.75 -50.78 19.66
C ASP A 150 -13.77 -49.23 19.66
N ARG A 151 -12.86 -48.60 20.43
CA ARG A 151 -12.85 -47.15 20.62
C ARG A 151 -11.78 -46.42 19.82
N VAL A 152 -10.70 -47.08 19.48
CA VAL A 152 -9.53 -46.43 18.89
C VAL A 152 -9.55 -46.55 17.38
N TYR A 153 -9.42 -45.43 16.69
CA TYR A 153 -9.21 -45.31 15.26
C TYR A 153 -7.83 -44.72 15.01
N ALA A 154 -7.07 -45.22 14.03
CA ALA A 154 -5.75 -44.73 13.71
C ALA A 154 -5.66 -44.25 12.27
N ARG A 155 -5.27 -42.98 12.10
CA ARG A 155 -4.90 -42.43 10.80
C ARG A 155 -3.39 -42.64 10.57
N VAL A 156 -3.07 -43.38 9.51
CA VAL A 156 -1.70 -43.82 9.19
C VAL A 156 -1.42 -43.63 7.71
N LEU A 157 -0.14 -43.67 7.33
CA LEU A 157 0.26 -43.71 5.92
C LEU A 157 -0.22 -45.01 5.25
N PRO A 158 -0.57 -44.99 3.94
CA PRO A 158 -0.99 -46.16 3.17
C PRO A 158 0.22 -47.03 2.77
N LEU A 159 1.00 -47.47 3.77
CA LEU A 159 2.16 -48.32 3.61
C LEU A 159 1.88 -49.67 4.30
N ASP A 160 2.32 -50.78 3.70
CA ASP A 160 2.14 -52.12 4.26
C ASP A 160 2.66 -52.23 5.70
N SER A 161 3.82 -51.67 5.98
CA SER A 161 4.38 -51.63 7.33
C SER A 161 3.54 -50.87 8.35
N SER A 162 2.81 -49.85 7.91
CA SER A 162 1.89 -49.10 8.77
C SER A 162 0.62 -49.87 9.07
N LEU A 163 0.08 -50.56 8.06
CA LEU A 163 -1.09 -51.41 8.19
C LEU A 163 -0.80 -52.64 9.08
N GLU A 164 0.35 -53.27 8.89
CA GLU A 164 0.81 -54.39 9.72
C GLU A 164 1.01 -53.97 11.19
N ALA A 165 1.61 -52.81 11.45
CA ALA A 165 1.77 -52.28 12.80
C ALA A 165 0.41 -52.07 13.50
N CYS A 166 -0.58 -51.53 12.80
CA CYS A 166 -1.94 -51.35 13.34
C CYS A 166 -2.62 -52.71 13.62
N ARG A 167 -2.53 -53.66 12.71
CA ARG A 167 -3.10 -55.02 12.90
C ARG A 167 -2.42 -55.74 14.05
N ALA A 168 -1.07 -55.68 14.13
CA ALA A 168 -0.31 -56.32 15.23
C ALA A 168 -0.65 -55.69 16.60
N ALA A 169 -1.04 -54.42 16.64
CA ALA A 169 -1.55 -53.76 17.85
C ALA A 169 -2.95 -54.16 18.23
N GLY A 170 -3.68 -54.91 17.38
CA GLY A 170 -5.05 -55.40 17.65
C GLY A 170 -6.18 -54.45 17.16
N LEU A 171 -5.90 -53.49 16.28
CA LEU A 171 -6.95 -52.66 15.67
C LEU A 171 -7.74 -53.45 14.62
N LYS A 172 -9.07 -53.25 14.60
CA LYS A 172 -9.92 -53.76 13.54
C LYS A 172 -9.61 -53.09 12.20
N PRO A 173 -9.68 -53.81 11.06
CA PRO A 173 -9.46 -53.16 9.73
C PRO A 173 -10.34 -51.93 9.48
N SER A 174 -11.59 -51.91 9.97
CA SER A 174 -12.52 -50.80 9.88
C SER A 174 -12.12 -49.57 10.71
N HIS A 175 -11.15 -49.71 11.61
CA HIS A 175 -10.62 -48.65 12.47
C HIS A 175 -9.28 -48.07 11.98
N ILE A 176 -8.82 -48.52 10.80
CA ILE A 176 -7.58 -48.05 10.20
C ILE A 176 -7.93 -47.11 9.02
N ILE A 177 -7.56 -45.86 9.13
CA ILE A 177 -7.70 -44.84 8.08
C ILE A 177 -6.34 -44.67 7.41
N ALA A 178 -6.11 -45.38 6.29
CA ALA A 178 -4.86 -45.33 5.56
C ALA A 178 -4.91 -44.25 4.49
N VAL A 179 -4.32 -43.09 4.78
CA VAL A 179 -4.38 -41.93 3.89
C VAL A 179 -3.17 -41.03 4.08
N GLN A 180 -2.70 -40.42 2.98
CA GLN A 180 -1.55 -39.50 2.96
C GLN A 180 -2.03 -38.04 2.96
N GLY A 181 -1.41 -37.18 3.81
CA GLY A 181 -1.66 -35.75 3.85
C GLY A 181 -0.99 -34.97 2.70
N PRO A 182 -1.12 -33.65 2.68
CA PRO A 182 -1.64 -32.77 3.75
C PRO A 182 -3.18 -32.81 3.88
N PHE A 183 -3.71 -32.49 5.07
CA PHE A 183 -5.13 -32.53 5.37
C PHE A 183 -5.65 -31.15 5.69
N SER A 184 -6.69 -30.71 4.96
CA SER A 184 -7.39 -29.46 5.28
C SER A 184 -8.17 -29.59 6.60
N GLU A 185 -8.61 -28.47 7.15
CA GLU A 185 -9.48 -28.44 8.32
C GLU A 185 -10.77 -29.23 8.08
N GLU A 186 -11.42 -29.02 6.92
CA GLU A 186 -12.67 -29.69 6.55
C GLU A 186 -12.51 -31.20 6.50
N MET A 187 -11.38 -31.68 5.98
CA MET A 187 -11.09 -33.11 5.91
C MET A 187 -10.86 -33.70 7.32
N ASN A 188 -10.18 -32.97 8.20
CA ASN A 188 -10.03 -33.37 9.60
C ASN A 188 -11.40 -33.40 10.32
N VAL A 189 -12.27 -32.39 10.12
CA VAL A 189 -13.63 -32.37 10.67
C VAL A 189 -14.46 -33.58 10.19
N SER A 190 -14.37 -33.87 8.88
CA SER A 190 -15.08 -34.99 8.27
C SER A 190 -14.63 -36.34 8.86
N MET A 191 -13.35 -36.55 9.05
CA MET A 191 -12.80 -37.75 9.68
C MET A 191 -13.27 -37.90 11.15
N LEU A 192 -13.19 -36.81 11.92
CA LEU A 192 -13.66 -36.80 13.31
C LEU A 192 -15.13 -37.17 13.44
N ARG A 193 -15.97 -36.62 12.57
CA ARG A 193 -17.42 -36.93 12.52
C ARG A 193 -17.67 -38.35 12.06
N PHE A 194 -16.97 -38.84 11.03
CA PHE A 194 -17.09 -40.18 10.48
C PHE A 194 -16.89 -41.26 11.54
N VAL A 195 -15.85 -41.10 12.39
CA VAL A 195 -15.60 -42.05 13.46
C VAL A 195 -16.27 -41.66 14.78
N SER A 196 -17.12 -40.63 14.80
CA SER A 196 -17.74 -40.07 16.00
C SER A 196 -16.73 -39.88 17.13
N ALA A 197 -15.57 -39.27 16.80
CA ALA A 197 -14.48 -39.11 17.73
C ALA A 197 -14.86 -38.11 18.84
N ARG A 198 -14.70 -38.53 20.08
CA ARG A 198 -14.78 -37.65 21.26
C ARG A 198 -13.41 -37.07 21.60
N TRP A 199 -12.35 -37.72 21.16
CA TRP A 199 -10.95 -37.30 21.40
C TRP A 199 -10.15 -37.38 20.13
N LEU A 200 -9.37 -36.32 19.86
CA LEU A 200 -8.33 -36.28 18.84
C LEU A 200 -6.96 -36.28 19.53
N VAL A 201 -6.10 -37.22 19.18
CA VAL A 201 -4.74 -37.27 19.69
C VAL A 201 -3.77 -36.88 18.58
N THR A 202 -2.95 -35.88 18.83
CA THR A 202 -1.92 -35.42 17.90
C THR A 202 -0.61 -35.18 18.61
N LYS A 203 0.49 -35.20 17.87
CA LYS A 203 1.79 -34.70 18.34
C LYS A 203 1.88 -33.20 18.06
N ASP A 204 2.59 -32.46 18.91
CA ASP A 204 2.96 -31.07 18.61
C ASP A 204 3.95 -31.05 17.42
N GLY A 205 3.38 -31.08 16.21
CA GLY A 205 4.14 -31.09 14.97
C GLY A 205 4.54 -29.71 14.45
N GLY A 206 4.23 -28.62 15.18
CA GLY A 206 4.39 -27.25 14.70
C GLY A 206 3.40 -26.87 13.60
N GLU A 207 3.46 -25.62 13.11
CA GLU A 207 2.56 -25.12 12.06
C GLU A 207 2.60 -25.96 10.79
N ALA A 208 3.77 -26.34 10.32
CA ALA A 208 3.93 -27.18 9.13
C ALA A 208 3.47 -28.65 9.30
N GLY A 209 3.15 -29.10 10.53
CA GLY A 209 2.59 -30.41 10.82
C GLY A 209 1.06 -30.47 10.73
N GLY A 210 0.39 -29.42 10.29
CA GLY A 210 -1.06 -29.32 10.24
C GLY A 210 -1.68 -29.33 11.64
N PHE A 211 -0.99 -28.78 12.64
CA PHE A 211 -1.48 -28.73 14.02
C PHE A 211 -2.68 -27.77 14.15
N ALA A 212 -2.60 -26.60 13.53
CA ALA A 212 -3.65 -25.58 13.57
C ALA A 212 -4.97 -26.10 12.97
N GLU A 213 -4.90 -26.81 11.82
CA GLU A 213 -6.05 -27.41 11.16
C GLU A 213 -6.69 -28.51 12.02
N LYS A 214 -5.86 -29.32 12.72
CA LYS A 214 -6.36 -30.37 13.64
C LYS A 214 -7.00 -29.76 14.89
N ALA A 215 -6.42 -28.73 15.47
CA ALA A 215 -6.96 -28.04 16.64
C ALA A 215 -8.29 -27.34 16.33
N SER A 216 -8.36 -26.65 15.19
CA SER A 216 -9.60 -26.04 14.71
C SER A 216 -10.66 -27.07 14.39
N ALA A 217 -10.29 -28.18 13.74
CA ALA A 217 -11.19 -29.28 13.43
C ALA A 217 -11.75 -29.95 14.69
N ALA A 218 -10.93 -30.20 15.70
CA ALA A 218 -11.38 -30.75 16.98
C ALA A 218 -12.45 -29.87 17.61
N ARG A 219 -12.23 -28.56 17.67
CA ARG A 219 -13.19 -27.58 18.18
C ARG A 219 -14.50 -27.59 17.39
N LYS A 220 -14.43 -27.57 16.05
CA LYS A 220 -15.61 -27.59 15.16
C LYS A 220 -16.39 -28.90 15.23
N ALA A 221 -15.72 -30.01 15.49
CA ALA A 221 -16.35 -31.31 15.65
C ALA A 221 -16.86 -31.58 17.09
N GLY A 222 -16.55 -30.69 18.04
CA GLY A 222 -16.88 -30.90 19.46
C GLY A 222 -16.05 -32.00 20.14
N ALA A 223 -14.87 -32.31 19.59
CA ALA A 223 -13.94 -33.30 20.14
C ALA A 223 -12.88 -32.64 21.04
N GLY A 224 -12.56 -33.30 22.17
CA GLY A 224 -11.41 -32.88 23.00
C GLY A 224 -10.08 -33.12 22.27
N LEU A 225 -9.13 -32.22 22.45
CA LEU A 225 -7.80 -32.32 21.85
C LEU A 225 -6.76 -32.75 22.89
N VAL A 226 -6.05 -33.85 22.63
CA VAL A 226 -4.90 -34.30 23.42
C VAL A 226 -3.62 -34.10 22.59
N VAL A 227 -2.72 -33.29 23.11
CA VAL A 227 -1.46 -32.94 22.46
C VAL A 227 -0.29 -33.60 23.18
N ILE A 228 0.44 -34.45 22.49
CA ILE A 228 1.67 -35.04 22.99
C ILE A 228 2.80 -34.03 22.77
N GLY A 229 3.41 -33.58 23.86
CA GLY A 229 4.52 -32.64 23.88
C GLY A 229 5.77 -33.14 23.18
N ARG A 230 6.65 -32.21 22.84
CA ARG A 230 7.96 -32.51 22.27
C ARG A 230 8.92 -32.98 23.36
N PRO A 231 9.85 -33.89 23.04
CA PRO A 231 11.00 -34.07 23.89
C PRO A 231 11.70 -32.72 24.15
N PRO A 232 12.20 -32.44 25.35
CA PRO A 232 12.93 -31.22 25.61
C PRO A 232 14.15 -31.14 24.71
N GLU A 233 14.16 -30.20 23.76
CA GLU A 233 15.34 -29.91 22.94
C GLU A 233 16.28 -29.04 23.78
N ARG A 234 17.51 -29.57 24.00
CA ARG A 234 18.58 -28.84 24.68
C ARG A 234 19.47 -28.25 23.60
N ASP A 235 19.83 -26.99 23.73
CA ASP A 235 20.78 -26.28 22.87
C ASP A 235 20.48 -26.29 21.36
N GLY A 236 20.19 -25.15 20.79
CA GLY A 236 19.97 -24.97 19.36
C GLY A 236 19.64 -23.51 19.03
N MET A 237 19.61 -23.21 17.76
CA MET A 237 19.30 -21.87 17.24
C MET A 237 17.95 -21.86 16.52
N SER A 238 17.21 -20.79 16.64
CA SER A 238 16.04 -20.53 15.80
C SER A 238 16.46 -20.37 14.33
N PHE A 239 15.50 -20.42 13.42
CA PHE A 239 15.78 -20.22 11.99
C PHE A 239 16.47 -18.87 11.72
N SER A 240 15.99 -17.80 12.35
CA SER A 240 16.53 -16.45 12.22
C SER A 240 17.95 -16.30 12.77
N GLU A 241 18.23 -16.86 13.94
CA GLU A 241 19.59 -16.88 14.50
C GLU A 241 20.54 -17.67 13.59
N THR A 242 20.07 -18.77 13.01
CA THR A 242 20.82 -19.57 12.04
C THR A 242 21.16 -18.73 10.79
N ILE A 243 20.18 -18.05 10.20
CA ILE A 243 20.40 -17.16 9.05
C ILE A 243 21.39 -16.04 9.40
N ALA A 244 21.22 -15.39 10.56
CA ALA A 244 22.13 -14.33 11.00
C ALA A 244 23.58 -14.84 11.15
N LEU A 245 23.77 -16.03 11.71
CA LEU A 245 25.08 -16.68 11.82
C LEU A 245 25.67 -16.97 10.43
N LEU A 246 24.89 -17.55 9.51
CA LEU A 246 25.32 -17.88 8.15
C LEU A 246 25.71 -16.61 7.37
N CYS A 247 24.96 -15.53 7.49
CA CYS A 247 25.30 -14.25 6.89
C CYS A 247 26.61 -13.69 7.44
N LYS A 248 26.77 -13.69 8.75
CA LYS A 248 27.95 -13.14 9.42
C LYS A 248 29.22 -13.94 9.14
N ARG A 249 29.12 -15.28 9.10
CA ARG A 249 30.28 -16.17 9.07
C ARG A 249 30.65 -16.64 7.67
N PHE A 250 29.68 -16.89 6.82
CA PHE A 250 29.88 -17.48 5.49
C PHE A 250 29.59 -16.51 4.34
N GLY A 251 29.31 -15.24 4.64
CA GLY A 251 29.05 -14.21 3.64
C GLY A 251 27.74 -14.40 2.86
N CYS A 252 26.81 -15.16 3.42
CA CYS A 252 25.47 -15.30 2.85
C CYS A 252 24.75 -13.94 2.85
N LYS A 253 23.93 -13.69 1.84
CA LYS A 253 23.11 -12.46 1.74
C LYS A 253 21.67 -12.80 2.04
N TRP A 254 21.16 -12.22 3.11
CA TRP A 254 19.75 -12.35 3.44
C TRP A 254 18.93 -11.28 2.73
N THR A 255 17.88 -11.71 2.03
CA THR A 255 16.94 -10.83 1.34
C THR A 255 15.56 -11.09 1.92
N PRO A 256 14.97 -10.14 2.70
CA PRO A 256 13.65 -10.32 3.25
C PRO A 256 12.58 -10.32 2.16
N HIS A 257 11.61 -11.20 2.29
CA HIS A 257 10.41 -11.18 1.46
C HIS A 257 9.38 -10.23 2.08
N VAL A 258 8.91 -9.25 1.31
CA VAL A 258 7.99 -8.21 1.77
C VAL A 258 6.76 -8.19 0.89
N SER A 259 5.63 -8.66 1.41
CA SER A 259 4.34 -8.53 0.75
C SER A 259 3.67 -7.21 1.19
N VAL A 260 3.52 -6.24 0.28
CA VAL A 260 2.74 -5.03 0.53
C VAL A 260 1.31 -5.31 0.13
N VAL A 261 0.40 -5.38 1.10
CA VAL A 261 -0.94 -5.94 0.90
C VAL A 261 -2.05 -4.94 1.18
N GLY A 262 -3.01 -4.82 0.24
CA GLY A 262 -4.23 -4.04 0.41
C GLY A 262 -5.32 -4.87 1.10
N ILE A 263 -5.71 -4.51 2.33
CA ILE A 263 -6.70 -5.27 3.10
C ILE A 263 -8.16 -4.89 2.82
N GLY A 264 -8.37 -4.03 1.84
CA GLY A 264 -9.71 -3.50 1.60
C GLY A 264 -10.16 -2.50 2.66
N PRO A 265 -11.45 -2.18 2.75
CA PRO A 265 -11.98 -1.20 3.71
C PRO A 265 -11.88 -1.63 5.18
N GLY A 266 -11.46 -2.87 5.50
CA GLY A 266 -11.17 -3.31 6.85
C GLY A 266 -11.88 -4.61 7.31
N ASN A 267 -12.74 -5.22 6.49
CA ASN A 267 -13.37 -6.49 6.81
C ASN A 267 -12.67 -7.65 6.11
N VAL A 268 -12.36 -8.71 6.84
CA VAL A 268 -11.74 -9.94 6.31
C VAL A 268 -12.49 -10.53 5.11
N LYS A 269 -13.81 -10.34 5.02
CA LYS A 269 -14.64 -10.81 3.90
C LYS A 269 -14.35 -10.07 2.59
N THR A 270 -13.77 -8.87 2.65
CA THR A 270 -13.45 -8.05 1.48
C THR A 270 -12.01 -8.20 0.99
N MET A 271 -11.20 -9.01 1.67
CA MET A 271 -9.83 -9.32 1.26
C MET A 271 -9.82 -10.36 0.16
N THR A 272 -8.86 -10.24 -0.76
CA THR A 272 -8.57 -11.30 -1.72
C THR A 272 -7.99 -12.52 -1.00
N ARG A 273 -8.06 -13.67 -1.65
CA ARG A 273 -7.48 -14.90 -1.10
C ARG A 273 -5.96 -14.78 -0.94
N GLU A 274 -5.29 -14.22 -1.94
CA GLU A 274 -3.84 -14.01 -1.96
C GLU A 274 -3.38 -13.13 -0.79
N VAL A 275 -4.08 -12.03 -0.53
CA VAL A 275 -3.79 -11.14 0.61
C VAL A 275 -3.90 -11.89 1.94
N ARG A 276 -4.95 -12.72 2.11
CA ARG A 276 -5.10 -13.52 3.34
C ARG A 276 -3.96 -14.52 3.51
N GLU A 277 -3.58 -15.20 2.42
CA GLU A 277 -2.49 -16.17 2.45
C GLU A 277 -1.15 -15.48 2.77
N ALA A 278 -0.88 -14.30 2.20
CA ALA A 278 0.32 -13.52 2.50
C ALA A 278 0.36 -13.08 3.99
N ILE A 279 -0.77 -12.64 4.54
CA ILE A 279 -0.88 -12.27 5.97
C ILE A 279 -0.62 -13.47 6.87
N VAL A 280 -1.21 -14.63 6.57
CA VAL A 280 -1.02 -15.85 7.37
C VAL A 280 0.41 -16.37 7.29
N ARG A 281 1.07 -16.26 6.13
CA ARG A 281 2.46 -16.70 5.94
C ARG A 281 3.50 -15.73 6.51
N ALA A 282 3.10 -14.51 6.84
CA ALA A 282 4.03 -13.51 7.35
C ALA A 282 4.48 -13.83 8.79
N ASP A 283 5.78 -13.74 9.03
CA ASP A 283 6.36 -13.86 10.37
C ASP A 283 6.08 -12.61 11.20
N CYS A 284 5.99 -11.43 10.55
CA CYS A 284 5.66 -10.16 11.18
C CYS A 284 4.74 -9.33 10.28
N LEU A 285 3.67 -8.79 10.86
CA LEU A 285 2.78 -7.82 10.22
C LEU A 285 3.20 -6.41 10.59
N ILE A 286 3.21 -5.51 9.60
CA ILE A 286 3.55 -4.11 9.80
C ILE A 286 2.41 -3.22 9.30
N GLY A 287 1.99 -2.23 10.08
CA GLY A 287 0.94 -1.30 9.65
C GLY A 287 0.40 -0.45 10.78
N ALA A 288 -0.64 0.33 10.51
CA ALA A 288 -1.32 1.08 11.54
C ALA A 288 -2.09 0.16 12.49
N LYS A 289 -2.15 0.51 13.78
CA LYS A 289 -2.79 -0.26 14.86
C LYS A 289 -4.15 -0.85 14.45
N ARG A 290 -5.06 0.00 13.98
CA ARG A 290 -6.40 -0.40 13.54
C ARG A 290 -6.40 -1.49 12.47
N MET A 291 -5.42 -1.44 11.54
CA MET A 291 -5.32 -2.42 10.45
C MET A 291 -4.78 -3.75 10.97
N LEU A 292 -3.78 -3.70 11.84
CA LEU A 292 -3.21 -4.87 12.49
C LEU A 292 -4.26 -5.59 13.36
N GLU A 293 -5.03 -4.87 14.17
CA GLU A 293 -6.12 -5.42 14.98
C GLU A 293 -7.20 -6.15 14.14
N ALA A 294 -7.40 -5.70 12.89
CA ALA A 294 -8.39 -6.31 12.00
C ALA A 294 -7.92 -7.63 11.35
N VAL A 295 -6.60 -7.87 11.25
CA VAL A 295 -6.06 -8.97 10.43
C VAL A 295 -5.10 -9.90 11.15
N SER A 296 -4.49 -9.49 12.28
CA SER A 296 -3.54 -10.32 13.01
C SER A 296 -4.21 -11.51 13.67
N ALA A 297 -3.53 -12.65 13.61
CA ALA A 297 -3.88 -13.82 14.40
C ALA A 297 -3.33 -13.70 15.84
N PRO A 298 -3.94 -14.38 16.84
CA PRO A 298 -3.37 -14.46 18.17
C PRO A 298 -1.92 -14.96 18.12
N GLY A 299 -1.00 -14.22 18.78
CA GLY A 299 0.43 -14.56 18.86
C GLY A 299 1.27 -14.24 17.62
N GLN A 300 0.68 -13.71 16.56
CA GLN A 300 1.44 -13.24 15.41
C GLN A 300 2.20 -11.95 15.75
N SER A 301 3.49 -11.89 15.40
CA SER A 301 4.30 -10.70 15.63
C SER A 301 3.76 -9.53 14.83
N VAL A 302 3.62 -8.37 15.50
CA VAL A 302 3.13 -7.13 14.88
C VAL A 302 4.06 -5.98 15.19
N PHE A 303 4.23 -5.06 14.23
CA PHE A 303 4.93 -3.80 14.41
C PHE A 303 4.04 -2.65 13.95
N GLU A 304 3.69 -1.76 14.90
CA GLU A 304 2.89 -0.58 14.59
C GLU A 304 3.75 0.51 13.95
N ALA A 305 3.56 0.76 12.66
CA ALA A 305 4.22 1.83 11.94
C ALA A 305 3.36 2.33 10.77
N VAL A 306 3.46 3.63 10.48
CA VAL A 306 2.78 4.30 9.35
C VAL A 306 3.79 4.98 8.43
N SER A 307 4.93 5.41 8.98
CA SER A 307 5.99 6.06 8.23
C SER A 307 6.72 5.07 7.31
N PRO A 308 6.83 5.34 6.01
CA PRO A 308 7.59 4.49 5.10
C PRO A 308 9.04 4.27 5.52
N GLN A 309 9.68 5.29 6.11
CA GLN A 309 11.06 5.22 6.61
C GLN A 309 11.18 4.28 7.81
N GLU A 310 10.24 4.36 8.73
CA GLU A 310 10.17 3.52 9.92
C GLU A 310 9.92 2.05 9.53
N ILE A 311 8.98 1.80 8.62
CA ILE A 311 8.68 0.46 8.07
C ILE A 311 9.95 -0.15 7.43
N ALA A 312 10.58 0.59 6.51
CA ALA A 312 11.77 0.10 5.81
C ALA A 312 12.96 -0.08 6.75
N GLY A 313 13.10 0.77 7.76
CA GLY A 313 14.11 0.66 8.81
C GLY A 313 13.92 -0.61 9.64
N PHE A 314 12.71 -0.88 10.10
CA PHE A 314 12.37 -2.08 10.86
C PHE A 314 12.68 -3.35 10.07
N ILE A 315 12.24 -3.45 8.82
CA ILE A 315 12.49 -4.62 7.96
C ILE A 315 13.99 -4.90 7.84
N LYS A 316 14.84 -3.87 7.69
CA LYS A 316 16.29 -4.01 7.53
C LYS A 316 17.01 -4.43 8.81
N THR A 317 16.47 -4.10 9.97
CA THR A 317 17.12 -4.35 11.27
C THR A 317 16.64 -5.60 11.99
N HIS A 318 15.63 -6.32 11.44
CA HIS A 318 15.03 -7.49 12.07
C HIS A 318 15.16 -8.75 11.18
N PRO A 319 16.39 -9.29 11.04
CA PRO A 319 16.64 -10.49 10.24
C PRO A 319 16.03 -11.78 10.82
N GLU A 320 15.49 -11.70 12.05
CA GLU A 320 14.72 -12.79 12.66
C GLU A 320 13.39 -13.07 11.97
N TYR A 321 12.87 -12.11 11.17
CA TYR A 321 11.69 -12.31 10.35
C TYR A 321 12.09 -12.48 8.89
N ARG A 322 11.63 -13.54 8.28
CA ARG A 322 11.91 -13.86 6.87
C ARG A 322 10.88 -13.24 5.94
N ARG A 323 9.62 -13.25 6.37
CA ARG A 323 8.48 -12.77 5.61
C ARG A 323 7.75 -11.68 6.37
N PHE A 324 7.66 -10.52 5.74
CA PHE A 324 6.90 -9.40 6.26
C PHE A 324 5.64 -9.19 5.41
N ALA A 325 4.52 -8.87 6.05
CA ALA A 325 3.38 -8.32 5.34
C ALA A 325 3.12 -6.89 5.83
N VAL A 326 3.28 -5.92 4.91
CA VAL A 326 2.98 -4.52 5.18
C VAL A 326 1.54 -4.26 4.79
N VAL A 327 0.70 -4.00 5.81
CA VAL A 327 -0.75 -3.92 5.68
C VAL A 327 -1.17 -2.49 5.35
N MET A 328 -1.81 -2.31 4.19
CA MET A 328 -2.34 -1.02 3.72
C MET A 328 -3.87 -1.03 3.73
N SER A 329 -4.49 0.09 4.12
CA SER A 329 -5.94 0.26 4.05
C SER A 329 -6.39 0.42 2.61
N GLY A 330 -7.50 -0.20 2.25
CA GLY A 330 -8.06 -0.12 0.91
C GLY A 330 -7.22 -0.88 -0.12
N ASP A 331 -6.98 -0.25 -1.25
CA ASP A 331 -6.12 -0.73 -2.33
C ASP A 331 -4.74 -0.07 -2.28
N VAL A 332 -3.71 -0.84 -2.56
CA VAL A 332 -2.30 -0.40 -2.52
C VAL A 332 -1.97 0.68 -3.57
N GLY A 333 -2.74 0.75 -4.65
CA GLY A 333 -2.60 1.75 -5.71
C GLY A 333 -3.50 2.98 -5.54
N PHE A 334 -4.46 2.96 -4.59
CA PHE A 334 -5.46 4.02 -4.45
C PHE A 334 -5.20 4.91 -3.23
N PHE A 335 -4.53 6.04 -3.44
CA PHE A 335 -4.10 7.01 -2.40
C PHE A 335 -3.35 6.38 -1.23
N SER A 336 -2.62 5.32 -1.48
CA SER A 336 -1.87 4.56 -0.49
C SER A 336 -0.45 5.10 -0.25
N GLY A 337 0.10 4.81 0.93
CA GLY A 337 1.50 5.03 1.27
C GLY A 337 2.50 4.19 0.46
N THR A 338 2.03 3.19 -0.27
CA THR A 338 2.83 2.24 -1.06
C THR A 338 3.80 2.95 -2.01
N LYS A 339 3.34 4.00 -2.71
CA LYS A 339 4.18 4.78 -3.64
C LYS A 339 5.45 5.35 -2.98
N LYS A 340 5.37 5.72 -1.70
CA LYS A 340 6.51 6.25 -0.93
C LYS A 340 7.34 5.14 -0.31
N LEU A 341 6.75 3.98 -0.04
CA LEU A 341 7.40 2.85 0.60
C LEU A 341 8.27 2.05 -0.38
N LEU A 342 7.77 1.73 -1.58
CA LEU A 342 8.45 0.86 -2.54
C LEU A 342 9.90 1.25 -2.84
N PRO A 343 10.25 2.54 -3.06
CA PRO A 343 11.64 2.94 -3.30
C PRO A 343 12.59 2.65 -2.12
N LEU A 344 12.07 2.57 -0.88
CA LEU A 344 12.84 2.34 0.33
C LEU A 344 13.09 0.84 0.59
N LEU A 345 12.37 -0.04 -0.10
CA LEU A 345 12.50 -1.50 -0.02
C LEU A 345 13.50 -2.07 -1.05
N SER A 346 14.36 -1.22 -1.62
CA SER A 346 15.46 -1.67 -2.49
C SER A 346 16.34 -2.67 -1.74
N GLY A 347 16.57 -3.85 -2.32
CA GLY A 347 17.29 -4.95 -1.68
C GLY A 347 16.39 -5.96 -0.94
N CYS A 348 15.06 -5.79 -0.97
CA CYS A 348 14.09 -6.80 -0.55
C CYS A 348 13.49 -7.51 -1.78
N ASP A 349 12.99 -8.72 -1.58
CA ASP A 349 12.11 -9.40 -2.52
C ASP A 349 10.68 -8.92 -2.25
N VAL A 350 10.15 -8.05 -3.14
CA VAL A 350 8.90 -7.33 -2.88
C VAL A 350 7.77 -7.83 -3.77
N GLU A 351 6.69 -8.24 -3.13
CA GLU A 351 5.40 -8.55 -3.75
C GLU A 351 4.38 -7.47 -3.39
N VAL A 352 3.53 -7.08 -4.34
CA VAL A 352 2.46 -6.09 -4.11
C VAL A 352 1.12 -6.71 -4.47
N LEU A 353 0.25 -6.87 -3.47
CA LEU A 353 -1.06 -7.50 -3.63
C LEU A 353 -2.19 -6.48 -3.50
N PRO A 354 -3.09 -6.37 -4.51
CA PRO A 354 -4.16 -5.38 -4.52
C PRO A 354 -5.25 -5.68 -3.49
N GLY A 355 -5.96 -4.63 -3.10
CA GLY A 355 -7.13 -4.71 -2.24
C GLY A 355 -8.34 -4.00 -2.84
N LEU A 356 -9.50 -4.15 -2.22
CA LEU A 356 -10.71 -3.44 -2.63
C LEU A 356 -10.66 -1.98 -2.17
N SER A 357 -10.71 -1.02 -3.10
CA SER A 357 -10.70 0.40 -2.76
C SER A 357 -12.02 0.84 -2.10
N SER A 358 -11.97 1.90 -1.29
CA SER A 358 -13.18 2.51 -0.72
C SER A 358 -14.11 3.08 -1.79
N LEU A 359 -13.58 3.52 -2.94
CA LEU A 359 -14.37 3.95 -4.10
C LEU A 359 -15.17 2.77 -4.67
N SER A 360 -14.52 1.67 -5.03
CA SER A 360 -15.19 0.48 -5.57
C SER A 360 -16.23 -0.06 -4.61
N TYR A 361 -15.90 -0.10 -3.32
CA TYR A 361 -16.83 -0.58 -2.29
C TYR A 361 -18.06 0.33 -2.16
N LEU A 362 -17.87 1.65 -2.03
CA LEU A 362 -18.98 2.60 -1.91
C LEU A 362 -19.88 2.56 -3.15
N CYS A 363 -19.31 2.60 -4.36
CA CYS A 363 -20.09 2.56 -5.60
C CYS A 363 -20.89 1.26 -5.76
N ALA A 364 -20.33 0.11 -5.34
CA ALA A 364 -21.06 -1.15 -5.30
C ALA A 364 -22.24 -1.09 -4.32
N ARG A 365 -22.06 -0.48 -3.13
CA ARG A 365 -23.15 -0.29 -2.15
C ARG A 365 -24.23 0.68 -2.67
N LEU A 366 -23.84 1.67 -3.47
CA LEU A 366 -24.74 2.62 -4.12
C LEU A 366 -25.37 2.07 -5.40
N LYS A 367 -24.91 0.92 -5.91
CA LYS A 367 -25.33 0.29 -7.17
C LYS A 367 -25.07 1.20 -8.38
N THR A 368 -23.91 1.83 -8.43
CA THR A 368 -23.49 2.76 -9.50
C THR A 368 -22.08 2.42 -9.99
N SER A 369 -21.77 2.77 -11.25
CA SER A 369 -20.42 2.70 -11.81
C SER A 369 -19.52 3.83 -11.27
N TYR A 370 -18.22 3.75 -11.53
CA TYR A 370 -17.27 4.78 -11.15
C TYR A 370 -16.25 5.12 -12.26
N GLU A 371 -16.56 4.74 -13.50
CA GLU A 371 -15.69 4.99 -14.67
C GLU A 371 -15.51 6.48 -14.95
N ASP A 372 -16.54 7.27 -14.70
CA ASP A 372 -16.60 8.73 -14.88
C ASP A 372 -16.32 9.53 -13.61
N VAL A 373 -15.92 8.87 -12.52
CA VAL A 373 -15.71 9.49 -11.21
C VAL A 373 -14.28 9.98 -11.06
N ILE A 374 -14.12 11.29 -10.85
CA ILE A 374 -12.83 11.87 -10.45
C ILE A 374 -12.58 11.63 -8.98
N SER A 375 -11.43 11.07 -8.64
CA SER A 375 -11.06 10.74 -7.27
C SER A 375 -10.08 11.75 -6.69
N LEU A 376 -10.40 12.30 -5.53
CA LEU A 376 -9.60 13.28 -4.80
C LEU A 376 -9.34 12.81 -3.37
N SER A 377 -8.22 13.22 -2.80
CA SER A 377 -7.90 12.99 -1.39
C SER A 377 -7.41 14.27 -0.75
N VAL A 378 -8.10 14.68 0.32
CA VAL A 378 -7.68 15.79 1.19
C VAL A 378 -7.00 15.29 2.46
N HIS A 379 -6.78 13.99 2.57
CA HIS A 379 -6.06 13.42 3.71
C HIS A 379 -4.60 13.87 3.70
N GLY A 380 -4.25 14.78 4.62
CA GLY A 380 -2.88 15.31 4.74
C GLY A 380 -2.45 16.27 3.60
N ARG A 381 -3.39 16.89 2.90
CA ARG A 381 -3.11 17.89 1.84
C ARG A 381 -4.11 19.04 1.91
N GLU A 382 -3.62 20.25 1.71
CA GLU A 382 -4.46 21.43 1.40
C GLU A 382 -4.80 21.41 -0.10
N LEU A 383 -5.84 20.68 -0.47
CA LEU A 383 -6.38 20.69 -1.82
C LEU A 383 -7.80 21.27 -1.77
N SER A 384 -8.04 22.35 -2.53
CA SER A 384 -9.41 22.82 -2.72
C SER A 384 -10.21 21.81 -3.53
N ILE A 385 -11.31 21.33 -2.96
CA ILE A 385 -12.23 20.38 -3.62
C ILE A 385 -13.27 21.12 -4.46
N VAL A 386 -13.66 22.31 -4.04
CA VAL A 386 -14.76 23.08 -4.63
C VAL A 386 -14.62 23.28 -6.14
N PRO A 387 -13.47 23.69 -6.69
CA PRO A 387 -13.30 23.84 -8.14
C PRO A 387 -13.51 22.52 -8.90
N HIS A 388 -13.08 21.41 -8.31
CA HIS A 388 -13.24 20.10 -8.92
C HIS A 388 -14.71 19.66 -8.97
N ILE A 389 -15.48 19.92 -7.90
CA ILE A 389 -16.92 19.63 -7.87
C ILE A 389 -17.70 20.56 -8.80
N LYS A 390 -17.30 21.84 -8.93
CA LYS A 390 -17.88 22.75 -9.91
C LYS A 390 -17.71 22.26 -11.35
N ALA A 391 -16.55 21.69 -11.68
CA ALA A 391 -16.17 21.32 -13.05
C ALA A 391 -16.53 19.88 -13.44
N ASN A 392 -16.94 19.02 -12.51
CA ASN A 392 -17.15 17.62 -12.80
C ASN A 392 -18.47 17.10 -12.26
N PRO A 393 -19.20 16.29 -13.07
CA PRO A 393 -20.49 15.74 -12.66
C PRO A 393 -20.41 14.81 -11.45
N ARG A 394 -19.29 14.06 -11.31
CA ARG A 394 -19.13 13.06 -10.25
C ARG A 394 -17.72 13.09 -9.67
N VAL A 395 -17.61 13.28 -8.37
CA VAL A 395 -16.34 13.40 -7.67
C VAL A 395 -16.37 12.53 -6.41
N PHE A 396 -15.42 11.60 -6.29
CA PHE A 396 -15.19 10.85 -5.06
C PHE A 396 -14.13 11.53 -4.22
N VAL A 397 -14.41 11.71 -2.93
CA VAL A 397 -13.53 12.40 -2.00
C VAL A 397 -13.20 11.52 -0.81
N LEU A 398 -11.88 11.31 -0.57
CA LEU A 398 -11.39 10.78 0.69
C LEU A 398 -11.17 11.97 1.65
N VAL A 399 -11.91 11.97 2.74
CA VAL A 399 -11.83 13.00 3.77
C VAL A 399 -11.18 12.41 5.02
N GLY A 400 -10.28 13.16 5.65
CA GLY A 400 -9.63 12.76 6.90
C GLY A 400 -9.79 13.82 7.98
N GLY A 401 -9.56 13.41 9.24
CA GLY A 401 -9.59 14.29 10.40
C GLY A 401 -10.97 14.52 11.00
N GLU A 402 -10.97 15.06 12.21
CA GLU A 402 -12.20 15.38 12.94
C GLU A 402 -13.04 16.42 12.20
N ASN A 403 -14.34 16.15 12.07
CA ASN A 403 -15.32 17.00 11.38
C ASN A 403 -14.96 17.30 9.91
N GLY A 404 -14.05 16.56 9.28
CA GLY A 404 -13.62 16.82 7.89
C GLY A 404 -14.79 16.80 6.90
N MET A 405 -15.72 15.86 7.06
CA MET A 405 -16.88 15.74 6.18
C MET A 405 -17.87 16.91 6.34
N ALA A 406 -18.16 17.34 7.57
CA ALA A 406 -18.99 18.52 7.83
C ALA A 406 -18.34 19.80 7.28
N LYS A 407 -17.01 19.94 7.41
CA LYS A 407 -16.26 21.06 6.81
C LYS A 407 -16.39 21.07 5.29
N LEU A 408 -16.29 19.91 4.64
CA LEU A 408 -16.50 19.78 3.19
C LEU A 408 -17.92 20.26 2.81
N CYS A 409 -18.95 19.75 3.48
CA CYS A 409 -20.33 20.16 3.20
C CYS A 409 -20.52 21.67 3.35
N ARG A 410 -20.02 22.28 4.42
CA ARG A 410 -20.10 23.75 4.64
C ARG A 410 -19.33 24.52 3.57
N SER A 411 -18.16 24.06 3.14
CA SER A 411 -17.40 24.72 2.08
C SER A 411 -18.16 24.70 0.75
N LEU A 412 -18.88 23.62 0.46
CA LEU A 412 -19.77 23.54 -0.72
C LEU A 412 -20.95 24.50 -0.62
N VAL A 413 -21.59 24.57 0.54
CA VAL A 413 -22.68 25.53 0.78
C VAL A 413 -22.21 26.98 0.59
N ASN A 414 -21.07 27.34 1.19
CA ASN A 414 -20.49 28.69 1.07
C ASN A 414 -20.09 29.02 -0.37
N ALA A 415 -19.76 28.03 -1.18
CA ALA A 415 -19.44 28.18 -2.60
C ALA A 415 -20.67 28.17 -3.52
N GLY A 416 -21.89 28.17 -2.98
CA GLY A 416 -23.15 28.12 -3.75
C GLY A 416 -23.46 26.71 -4.30
N LEU A 417 -22.81 25.68 -3.82
CA LEU A 417 -23.01 24.29 -4.23
C LEU A 417 -23.81 23.47 -3.19
N GLY A 418 -24.61 24.12 -2.36
CA GLY A 418 -25.43 23.45 -1.36
C GLY A 418 -26.43 22.43 -1.92
N TYR A 419 -26.76 22.51 -3.19
CA TYR A 419 -27.69 21.64 -3.92
C TYR A 419 -27.07 20.30 -4.37
N VAL A 420 -25.74 20.16 -4.41
CA VAL A 420 -25.09 18.94 -4.91
C VAL A 420 -25.46 17.74 -4.04
N LYS A 421 -25.76 16.63 -4.69
CA LYS A 421 -26.11 15.38 -4.01
C LYS A 421 -24.83 14.72 -3.47
N MET A 422 -24.90 14.24 -2.26
CA MET A 422 -23.79 13.55 -1.60
C MET A 422 -24.23 12.19 -1.06
N SER A 423 -23.40 11.20 -1.26
CA SER A 423 -23.51 9.89 -0.62
C SER A 423 -22.27 9.68 0.25
N ILE A 424 -22.43 9.81 1.56
CA ILE A 424 -21.34 9.72 2.54
C ILE A 424 -21.28 8.32 3.10
N GLY A 425 -20.14 7.64 2.94
CA GLY A 425 -19.87 6.33 3.51
C GLY A 425 -18.93 6.42 4.71
N GLU A 426 -19.36 5.90 5.84
CA GLU A 426 -18.64 5.89 7.10
C GLU A 426 -18.37 4.47 7.55
N ARG A 427 -17.15 4.20 8.04
CA ARG A 427 -16.74 2.86 8.51
C ARG A 427 -17.11 1.75 7.53
N LEU A 428 -16.88 1.99 6.23
CA LEU A 428 -17.24 1.05 5.17
C LEU A 428 -16.69 -0.35 5.47
N SER A 429 -17.52 -1.37 5.31
CA SER A 429 -17.30 -2.78 5.59
C SER A 429 -17.21 -3.17 7.07
N TYR A 430 -17.15 -2.25 8.00
CA TYR A 430 -17.20 -2.56 9.43
C TYR A 430 -18.65 -2.84 9.89
N PRO A 431 -18.85 -3.49 11.05
CA PRO A 431 -20.21 -3.73 11.58
C PRO A 431 -21.04 -2.45 11.79
N ALA A 432 -20.37 -1.31 12.00
CA ALA A 432 -20.98 0.00 12.16
C ALA A 432 -20.99 0.82 10.86
N GLU A 433 -20.98 0.17 9.69
CA GLU A 433 -21.12 0.82 8.38
C GLU A 433 -22.38 1.66 8.32
N ARG A 434 -22.22 2.92 7.90
CA ARG A 434 -23.34 3.83 7.67
C ARG A 434 -23.16 4.52 6.32
N ILE A 435 -24.23 4.58 5.54
CA ILE A 435 -24.28 5.36 4.29
C ILE A 435 -25.40 6.37 4.41
N THR A 436 -25.04 7.65 4.42
CA THR A 436 -25.96 8.77 4.54
C THR A 436 -26.05 9.49 3.19
N LYS A 437 -27.28 9.81 2.73
CA LYS A 437 -27.52 10.52 1.48
C LYS A 437 -28.30 11.80 1.75
N GLY A 438 -27.98 12.84 0.99
CA GLY A 438 -28.65 14.15 1.05
C GLY A 438 -27.92 15.14 0.18
N THR A 439 -28.39 16.39 0.18
CA THR A 439 -27.66 17.51 -0.41
C THR A 439 -26.56 18.01 0.53
N ALA A 440 -25.57 18.71 0.00
CA ALA A 440 -24.52 19.29 0.82
C ALA A 440 -25.08 20.23 1.92
N ALA A 441 -26.15 20.94 1.63
CA ALA A 441 -26.85 21.81 2.59
C ALA A 441 -27.50 21.01 3.73
N GLU A 442 -28.21 19.92 3.41
CA GLU A 442 -28.86 19.06 4.42
C GLU A 442 -27.84 18.35 5.32
N LEU A 443 -26.64 18.10 4.81
CA LEU A 443 -25.58 17.34 5.49
C LEU A 443 -24.55 18.22 6.20
N ALA A 444 -24.64 19.55 6.10
CA ALA A 444 -23.62 20.48 6.59
C ALA A 444 -23.41 20.46 8.11
N ASP A 445 -24.49 20.21 8.87
CA ASP A 445 -24.46 20.18 10.33
C ASP A 445 -24.45 18.75 10.91
N GLY A 446 -24.24 17.74 10.05
CA GLY A 446 -24.11 16.35 10.46
C GLY A 446 -22.85 16.06 11.24
N ALA A 447 -22.91 15.07 12.14
CA ALA A 447 -21.74 14.50 12.81
C ALA A 447 -21.28 13.25 12.06
N TYR A 448 -20.00 13.22 11.67
CA TYR A 448 -19.41 12.17 10.86
C TYR A 448 -18.16 11.59 11.50
N GLU A 449 -17.95 10.31 11.27
CA GLU A 449 -16.73 9.61 11.70
C GLU A 449 -15.49 10.13 10.93
N PRO A 450 -14.32 10.17 11.56
CA PRO A 450 -13.10 10.60 10.88
C PRO A 450 -12.74 9.74 9.66
N LEU A 451 -13.16 8.46 9.65
CA LEU A 451 -12.96 7.54 8.54
C LEU A 451 -14.18 7.57 7.62
N SER A 452 -14.26 8.63 6.81
CA SER A 452 -15.39 8.87 5.91
C SER A 452 -14.93 9.16 4.49
N VAL A 453 -15.75 8.76 3.54
CA VAL A 453 -15.60 9.06 2.11
C VAL A 453 -16.92 9.57 1.56
N ALA A 454 -16.90 10.33 0.49
CA ALA A 454 -18.12 10.81 -0.16
C ALA A 454 -18.04 10.63 -1.67
N LEU A 455 -19.16 10.24 -2.27
CA LEU A 455 -19.44 10.45 -3.69
C LEU A 455 -20.32 11.69 -3.81
N VAL A 456 -19.84 12.70 -4.51
CA VAL A 456 -20.52 13.96 -4.77
C VAL A 456 -20.99 13.98 -6.22
N GLU A 457 -22.25 14.27 -6.45
CA GLU A 457 -22.88 14.31 -7.77
C GLU A 457 -23.43 15.71 -8.04
N ASN A 458 -22.89 16.37 -9.07
CA ASN A 458 -23.24 17.72 -9.49
C ASN A 458 -23.90 17.69 -10.87
N GLU A 459 -25.22 17.75 -10.92
CA GLU A 459 -26.00 17.76 -12.17
C GLU A 459 -25.80 19.07 -12.99
N ASN A 460 -25.31 20.13 -12.34
CA ASN A 460 -25.03 21.43 -12.95
C ASN A 460 -23.52 21.69 -13.06
N ALA A 461 -22.72 20.66 -13.30
CA ALA A 461 -21.30 20.85 -13.45
C ALA A 461 -20.97 21.73 -14.66
N ASP A 462 -20.06 22.68 -14.44
CA ASP A 462 -19.54 23.50 -15.53
C ASP A 462 -18.54 22.71 -16.34
N THR A 463 -19.01 22.16 -17.45
CA THR A 463 -18.21 21.32 -18.35
C THR A 463 -17.51 22.14 -19.44
N VAL A 464 -17.55 23.48 -19.39
CA VAL A 464 -16.85 24.34 -20.33
C VAL A 464 -15.33 24.16 -20.13
N VAL A 465 -14.65 23.70 -21.17
CA VAL A 465 -13.21 23.45 -21.16
C VAL A 465 -12.37 24.61 -21.69
N THR A 466 -12.99 25.55 -22.39
CA THR A 466 -12.30 26.72 -22.94
C THR A 466 -12.27 27.88 -21.94
N HIS A 467 -11.20 28.66 -21.97
CA HIS A 467 -11.14 29.97 -21.31
C HIS A 467 -11.97 31.01 -22.03
N GLY A 468 -12.08 32.21 -21.47
CA GLY A 468 -12.80 33.33 -22.08
C GLY A 468 -14.09 33.68 -21.32
N LEU A 469 -13.98 33.80 -20.01
CA LEU A 469 -15.09 34.28 -19.18
C LEU A 469 -15.59 35.64 -19.65
N PRO A 470 -16.93 35.91 -19.67
CA PRO A 470 -17.44 37.20 -20.08
C PRO A 470 -17.00 38.30 -19.10
N ASP A 471 -16.79 39.51 -19.63
CA ASP A 471 -16.38 40.68 -18.82
C ASP A 471 -17.35 40.98 -17.66
N SER A 472 -18.64 40.67 -17.82
CA SER A 472 -19.68 40.82 -16.80
C SER A 472 -19.56 39.89 -15.61
N ALA A 473 -18.78 38.82 -15.74
CA ALA A 473 -18.51 37.89 -14.64
C ALA A 473 -17.61 38.50 -13.55
N PHE A 474 -16.83 39.55 -13.89
CA PHE A 474 -15.89 40.19 -12.99
C PHE A 474 -16.45 41.49 -12.37
N LEU A 475 -16.16 41.69 -11.09
CA LEU A 475 -16.39 42.98 -10.42
C LEU A 475 -15.35 44.00 -10.92
N ARG A 476 -15.76 45.22 -11.22
CA ARG A 476 -14.92 46.28 -11.78
C ARG A 476 -14.88 47.56 -10.98
N GLY A 477 -15.63 47.59 -9.89
CA GLY A 477 -15.84 48.80 -9.13
C GLY A 477 -16.75 49.79 -9.85
N GLY A 478 -16.91 50.94 -9.25
CA GLY A 478 -17.77 52.06 -9.74
C GLY A 478 -17.94 53.08 -8.63
N GLY A 479 -18.65 54.15 -8.90
CA GLY A 479 -18.87 55.26 -7.96
C GLY A 479 -17.65 56.18 -7.87
N GLU A 480 -17.38 56.72 -6.70
CA GLU A 480 -16.31 57.71 -6.47
C GLU A 480 -14.89 57.16 -6.71
N GLU A 481 -14.66 55.85 -6.51
CA GLU A 481 -13.38 55.20 -6.74
C GLU A 481 -13.09 54.92 -8.23
N GLY A 482 -14.07 55.13 -9.12
CA GLY A 482 -13.94 54.90 -10.54
C GLY A 482 -13.95 53.41 -10.94
N VAL A 483 -13.79 53.13 -12.24
CA VAL A 483 -13.78 51.79 -12.81
C VAL A 483 -12.34 51.31 -12.97
N VAL A 484 -11.98 50.19 -12.33
CA VAL A 484 -10.63 49.61 -12.47
C VAL A 484 -10.47 49.04 -13.88
N PRO A 485 -9.33 49.33 -14.57
CA PRO A 485 -9.02 48.76 -15.87
C PRO A 485 -9.05 47.22 -15.84
N MET A 486 -9.53 46.62 -16.93
CA MET A 486 -9.59 45.18 -17.09
C MET A 486 -9.28 44.76 -18.52
N THR A 487 -8.43 43.77 -18.71
CA THR A 487 -8.21 43.16 -20.01
C THR A 487 -9.52 42.51 -20.52
N LYS A 488 -9.99 42.95 -21.68
CA LYS A 488 -11.27 42.52 -22.26
C LYS A 488 -11.24 41.05 -22.67
N SER A 489 -12.40 40.40 -22.67
CA SER A 489 -12.54 38.96 -22.90
C SER A 489 -11.86 38.47 -24.18
N GLU A 490 -11.95 39.20 -25.29
CA GLU A 490 -11.33 38.86 -26.55
C GLU A 490 -9.79 38.88 -26.45
N VAL A 491 -9.24 39.94 -25.88
CA VAL A 491 -7.79 40.10 -25.67
C VAL A 491 -7.28 39.07 -24.66
N ARG A 492 -8.02 38.93 -23.56
CA ARG A 492 -7.69 37.96 -22.50
C ARG A 492 -7.64 36.52 -23.04
N SER A 493 -8.60 36.12 -23.86
CA SER A 493 -8.63 34.81 -24.50
C SER A 493 -7.42 34.57 -25.40
N VAL A 494 -7.00 35.56 -26.17
CA VAL A 494 -5.81 35.44 -27.02
C VAL A 494 -4.55 35.39 -26.17
N CYS A 495 -4.41 36.22 -25.11
CA CYS A 495 -3.29 36.20 -24.21
C CYS A 495 -3.13 34.83 -23.52
N LEU A 496 -4.23 34.23 -23.03
CA LEU A 496 -4.23 32.93 -22.40
C LEU A 496 -3.82 31.82 -23.40
N SER A 497 -4.31 31.88 -24.64
CA SER A 497 -3.90 30.97 -25.71
C SER A 497 -2.40 31.10 -26.01
N LYS A 498 -1.84 32.32 -26.01
CA LYS A 498 -0.42 32.55 -26.26
C LYS A 498 0.46 32.12 -25.07
N LEU A 499 -0.07 32.18 -23.85
CA LEU A 499 0.64 31.67 -22.66
C LEU A 499 0.84 30.17 -22.70
N ARG A 500 -0.05 29.36 -23.30
CA ARG A 500 0.07 27.88 -23.35
C ARG A 500 0.21 27.27 -21.97
N LEU A 501 -0.63 27.64 -21.03
CA LEU A 501 -0.55 27.21 -19.63
C LEU A 501 -0.64 25.70 -19.48
N THR A 502 0.11 25.17 -18.53
CA THR A 502 -0.01 23.78 -18.07
C THR A 502 -0.74 23.74 -16.73
N GLU A 503 -1.29 22.57 -16.37
CA GLU A 503 -1.97 22.39 -15.07
C GLU A 503 -1.09 22.71 -13.85
N ARG A 504 0.24 22.63 -13.99
CA ARG A 504 1.23 22.85 -12.92
C ARG A 504 1.98 24.15 -13.07
N ALA A 505 1.53 25.06 -13.92
CA ALA A 505 2.23 26.32 -14.17
C ALA A 505 2.36 27.16 -12.90
N VAL A 506 3.53 27.76 -12.72
CA VAL A 506 3.77 28.84 -11.77
C VAL A 506 3.66 30.14 -12.56
N CYS A 507 2.61 30.92 -12.30
CA CYS A 507 2.25 32.07 -13.11
C CYS A 507 2.41 33.38 -12.35
N TRP A 508 2.87 34.42 -13.05
CA TRP A 508 2.83 35.80 -12.57
C TRP A 508 1.90 36.62 -13.46
N ASP A 509 0.98 37.37 -12.86
CA ASP A 509 0.16 38.41 -13.52
C ASP A 509 0.60 39.77 -13.00
N ILE A 510 1.38 40.48 -13.80
CA ILE A 510 1.97 41.79 -13.43
C ILE A 510 1.07 42.92 -13.92
N GLY A 511 0.62 43.76 -12.98
CA GLY A 511 -0.40 44.80 -13.22
C GLY A 511 -1.77 44.15 -13.33
N ALA A 512 -2.13 43.32 -12.37
CA ALA A 512 -3.30 42.44 -12.42
C ALA A 512 -4.68 43.17 -12.47
N GLY A 513 -4.75 44.40 -12.01
CA GLY A 513 -5.97 45.18 -12.03
C GLY A 513 -7.13 44.48 -11.28
N THR A 514 -8.21 44.17 -11.99
CA THR A 514 -9.33 43.39 -11.42
C THR A 514 -9.01 41.91 -11.20
N GLY A 515 -7.86 41.43 -11.64
CA GLY A 515 -7.47 40.03 -11.58
C GLY A 515 -8.08 39.13 -12.66
N SER A 516 -8.66 39.71 -13.70
CA SER A 516 -9.38 38.91 -14.70
C SER A 516 -8.47 37.90 -15.42
N VAL A 517 -7.20 38.25 -15.71
CA VAL A 517 -6.24 37.33 -16.31
C VAL A 517 -5.73 36.32 -15.26
N ALA A 518 -5.33 36.80 -14.07
CA ALA A 518 -4.87 35.95 -12.97
C ALA A 518 -5.86 34.85 -12.60
N ILE A 519 -7.18 35.22 -12.54
CA ILE A 519 -8.25 34.25 -12.22
C ILE A 519 -8.36 33.18 -13.31
N GLU A 520 -8.42 33.58 -14.59
CA GLU A 520 -8.48 32.60 -15.67
C GLU A 520 -7.18 31.74 -15.75
N MET A 521 -6.01 32.32 -15.44
CA MET A 521 -4.77 31.53 -15.28
C MET A 521 -4.91 30.51 -14.14
N ALA A 522 -5.48 30.91 -13.00
CA ALA A 522 -5.68 30.01 -11.86
C ALA A 522 -6.67 28.88 -12.17
N LEU A 523 -7.73 29.16 -12.91
CA LEU A 523 -8.70 28.16 -13.35
C LEU A 523 -8.12 27.16 -14.36
N GLN A 524 -7.09 27.56 -15.14
CA GLN A 524 -6.36 26.66 -16.07
C GLN A 524 -5.25 25.89 -15.35
N ALA A 525 -4.46 26.56 -14.51
CA ALA A 525 -3.35 25.97 -13.77
C ALA A 525 -3.82 25.29 -12.46
N LYS A 526 -4.74 24.34 -12.55
CA LYS A 526 -5.44 23.71 -11.40
C LYS A 526 -4.52 23.06 -10.36
N ARG A 527 -3.32 22.70 -10.73
CA ARG A 527 -2.27 22.09 -9.87
C ARG A 527 -1.04 22.98 -9.71
N GLY A 528 -1.12 24.19 -10.25
CA GLY A 528 -0.10 25.23 -10.23
C GLY A 528 -0.43 26.32 -9.22
N GLN A 529 0.33 27.42 -9.30
CA GLN A 529 0.17 28.58 -8.42
C GLN A 529 0.20 29.86 -9.26
N VAL A 530 -0.66 30.80 -8.96
CA VAL A 530 -0.70 32.11 -9.63
C VAL A 530 -0.43 33.22 -8.61
N TYR A 531 0.42 34.16 -8.98
CA TYR A 531 0.72 35.37 -8.21
C TYR A 531 0.23 36.57 -9.00
N ALA A 532 -0.71 37.33 -8.45
CA ALA A 532 -1.24 38.52 -9.04
C ALA A 532 -0.66 39.76 -8.34
N ILE A 533 0.17 40.50 -9.06
CA ILE A 533 0.92 41.63 -8.55
C ILE A 533 0.19 42.91 -8.91
N GLU A 534 -0.23 43.72 -7.92
CA GLU A 534 -0.95 44.95 -8.09
C GLU A 534 -0.55 45.98 -7.01
N GLN A 535 -0.37 47.23 -7.38
CA GLN A 535 0.03 48.29 -6.46
C GLN A 535 -1.10 49.17 -5.93
N LYS A 536 -2.25 49.22 -6.63
CA LYS A 536 -3.36 50.11 -6.29
C LYS A 536 -4.33 49.45 -5.32
N ASP A 537 -4.55 50.00 -4.13
CA ASP A 537 -5.40 49.44 -3.10
C ASP A 537 -6.84 49.15 -3.58
N ALA A 538 -7.43 50.04 -4.37
CA ALA A 538 -8.78 49.84 -4.93
C ALA A 538 -8.83 48.61 -5.86
N ALA A 539 -7.80 48.41 -6.67
CA ALA A 539 -7.69 47.22 -7.53
C ALA A 539 -7.44 45.94 -6.73
N ILE A 540 -6.60 46.01 -5.70
CA ILE A 540 -6.32 44.89 -4.79
C ILE A 540 -7.59 44.41 -4.10
N ARG A 541 -8.42 45.32 -3.60
CA ARG A 541 -9.73 44.99 -2.99
C ARG A 541 -10.63 44.25 -3.97
N LEU A 542 -10.75 44.73 -5.21
CA LEU A 542 -11.55 44.10 -6.27
C LEU A 542 -10.99 42.73 -6.69
N LEU A 543 -9.68 42.63 -6.82
CA LEU A 543 -8.99 41.38 -7.11
C LEU A 543 -9.34 40.33 -6.05
N GLN A 544 -9.30 40.71 -4.77
CA GLN A 544 -9.61 39.81 -3.65
C GLN A 544 -11.09 39.33 -3.73
N GLN A 545 -12.03 40.25 -3.97
CA GLN A 545 -13.45 39.91 -4.13
C GLN A 545 -13.68 39.00 -5.35
N ASN A 546 -12.99 39.26 -6.47
CA ASN A 546 -13.07 38.40 -7.64
C ASN A 546 -12.45 37.05 -7.36
N LYS A 547 -11.29 36.96 -6.67
CA LYS A 547 -10.68 35.69 -6.24
C LYS A 547 -11.67 34.85 -5.44
N GLU A 548 -12.33 35.43 -4.44
CA GLU A 548 -13.35 34.76 -3.62
C GLU A 548 -14.53 34.27 -4.47
N ARG A 549 -15.07 35.16 -5.34
CA ARG A 549 -16.18 34.83 -6.24
C ARG A 549 -15.94 33.64 -7.14
N PHE A 550 -14.71 33.48 -7.64
CA PHE A 550 -14.31 32.36 -8.51
C PHE A 550 -13.71 31.19 -7.74
N CYS A 551 -13.60 31.27 -6.41
CA CYS A 551 -12.95 30.27 -5.56
C CYS A 551 -11.52 29.90 -6.08
N ALA A 552 -10.76 30.92 -6.53
CA ALA A 552 -9.42 30.75 -7.06
C ALA A 552 -8.39 30.64 -5.91
N GLU A 553 -8.41 29.52 -5.19
CA GLU A 553 -7.58 29.34 -3.98
C GLU A 553 -6.08 29.26 -4.30
N ASN A 554 -5.70 28.79 -5.49
CA ASN A 554 -4.34 28.76 -5.99
C ASN A 554 -3.85 30.12 -6.55
N LEU A 555 -4.58 31.21 -6.27
CA LEU A 555 -4.21 32.58 -6.59
C LEU A 555 -3.78 33.31 -5.32
N THR A 556 -2.57 33.87 -5.33
CA THR A 556 -2.03 34.73 -4.26
C THR A 556 -2.00 36.17 -4.75
N VAL A 557 -2.61 37.07 -3.99
CA VAL A 557 -2.58 38.53 -4.25
C VAL A 557 -1.33 39.11 -3.60
N VAL A 558 -0.52 39.81 -4.40
CA VAL A 558 0.74 40.43 -3.96
C VAL A 558 0.60 41.94 -4.12
N SER A 559 0.60 42.64 -3.00
CA SER A 559 0.56 44.11 -2.98
C SER A 559 1.94 44.68 -3.24
N GLY A 560 2.08 45.50 -4.25
CA GLY A 560 3.33 46.19 -4.56
C GLY A 560 3.56 46.40 -6.05
N CYS A 561 4.70 47.01 -6.36
CA CYS A 561 5.13 47.30 -7.73
C CYS A 561 6.18 46.25 -8.17
N ALA A 562 6.05 45.75 -9.39
CA ALA A 562 7.11 44.91 -10.00
C ALA A 562 8.25 45.81 -10.53
N PRO A 563 9.53 45.37 -10.45
CA PRO A 563 9.99 44.03 -10.09
C PRO A 563 10.11 43.75 -8.58
N GLU A 564 10.14 44.75 -7.70
CA GLU A 564 10.45 44.58 -6.27
C GLU A 564 9.52 43.57 -5.58
N ALA A 565 8.23 43.69 -5.81
CA ALA A 565 7.22 42.76 -5.25
C ALA A 565 7.35 41.32 -5.75
N CYS A 566 8.16 41.09 -6.79
CA CYS A 566 8.36 39.76 -7.39
C CYS A 566 9.64 39.05 -6.89
N ARG A 567 10.54 39.75 -6.15
CA ARG A 567 11.87 39.24 -5.79
C ARG A 567 11.83 37.94 -5.00
N ASP A 568 10.90 37.84 -4.04
CA ASP A 568 10.79 36.69 -3.15
C ASP A 568 9.81 35.62 -3.65
N LEU A 569 9.16 35.84 -4.81
CA LEU A 569 8.23 34.86 -5.38
C LEU A 569 8.98 33.69 -6.02
N PRO A 570 8.38 32.49 -6.05
CA PRO A 570 8.90 31.35 -6.78
C PRO A 570 9.14 31.69 -8.26
N ALA A 571 10.15 31.07 -8.86
CA ALA A 571 10.48 31.23 -10.27
C ALA A 571 9.28 30.95 -11.17
N PRO A 572 8.84 31.88 -12.03
CA PRO A 572 7.68 31.70 -12.85
C PRO A 572 7.98 30.83 -14.08
N THR A 573 7.04 29.99 -14.45
CA THR A 573 7.07 29.29 -15.74
C THR A 573 6.38 30.12 -16.83
N HIS A 574 5.36 30.90 -16.42
CA HIS A 574 4.55 31.73 -17.31
C HIS A 574 4.33 33.11 -16.69
N VAL A 575 4.44 34.15 -17.50
CA VAL A 575 4.27 35.53 -17.05
C VAL A 575 3.33 36.27 -18.00
N PHE A 576 2.31 36.89 -17.45
CA PHE A 576 1.52 37.90 -18.16
C PHE A 576 1.89 39.29 -17.62
N ILE A 577 2.08 40.25 -18.53
CA ILE A 577 2.35 41.66 -18.19
C ILE A 577 1.26 42.52 -18.81
N GLY A 578 0.30 42.92 -17.95
CA GLY A 578 -0.81 43.82 -18.33
C GLY A 578 -0.46 45.29 -18.16
N GLY A 579 0.55 45.61 -17.33
CA GLY A 579 1.07 46.94 -17.09
C GLY A 579 2.38 46.91 -16.32
N SER A 580 3.40 47.64 -16.80
CA SER A 580 4.73 47.63 -16.22
C SER A 580 5.07 48.84 -15.34
N SER A 581 4.21 49.88 -15.38
CA SER A 581 4.49 51.16 -14.72
C SER A 581 5.84 51.80 -15.12
N GLY A 582 6.34 51.49 -16.32
CA GLY A 582 7.61 51.97 -16.84
C GLY A 582 8.84 51.12 -16.47
N ASN A 583 8.61 49.95 -15.83
CA ASN A 583 9.70 49.05 -15.36
C ASN A 583 9.80 47.78 -16.22
N MET A 584 9.41 47.82 -17.49
CA MET A 584 9.34 46.63 -18.34
C MET A 584 10.67 45.88 -18.43
N ARG A 585 11.77 46.65 -18.63
CA ARG A 585 13.10 46.09 -18.76
C ARG A 585 13.54 45.36 -17.49
N GLU A 586 13.35 45.95 -16.32
CA GLU A 586 13.72 45.40 -15.02
C GLU A 586 12.88 44.18 -14.68
N ILE A 587 11.58 44.19 -15.05
CA ILE A 587 10.67 43.06 -14.90
C ILE A 587 11.15 41.87 -15.73
N LEU A 588 11.46 42.08 -17.02
CA LEU A 588 11.96 41.04 -17.92
C LEU A 588 13.30 40.49 -17.44
N ALA A 589 14.23 41.36 -17.00
CA ALA A 589 15.50 40.96 -16.44
C ALA A 589 15.31 40.01 -15.23
N LEU A 590 14.44 40.37 -14.27
CA LEU A 590 14.16 39.54 -13.11
C LEU A 590 13.51 38.19 -13.48
N VAL A 591 12.56 38.21 -14.42
CA VAL A 591 11.90 36.96 -14.88
C VAL A 591 12.91 35.99 -15.49
N LEU A 592 13.79 36.51 -16.37
CA LEU A 592 14.81 35.70 -17.04
C LEU A 592 15.94 35.25 -16.10
N GLU A 593 16.28 36.05 -15.09
CA GLU A 593 17.19 35.65 -14.01
C GLU A 593 16.62 34.45 -13.23
N LYS A 594 15.34 34.49 -12.86
CA LYS A 594 14.69 33.43 -12.10
C LYS A 594 14.40 32.17 -12.92
N ASN A 595 13.97 32.35 -14.17
CA ASN A 595 13.73 31.26 -15.10
C ASN A 595 13.99 31.69 -16.56
N PRO A 596 15.15 31.34 -17.12
CA PRO A 596 15.48 31.65 -18.51
C PRO A 596 14.50 31.02 -19.53
N GLY A 597 13.80 29.94 -19.18
CA GLY A 597 12.80 29.27 -20.02
C GLY A 597 11.36 29.78 -19.87
N ALA A 598 11.15 30.85 -19.12
CA ALA A 598 9.80 31.38 -18.88
C ALA A 598 9.12 31.83 -20.18
N ARG A 599 7.84 31.48 -20.36
CA ARG A 599 7.00 31.99 -21.44
C ARG A 599 6.31 33.26 -20.98
N ILE A 600 6.52 34.35 -21.74
CA ILE A 600 6.08 35.68 -21.37
C ILE A 600 5.08 36.21 -22.43
N VAL A 601 3.95 36.75 -21.97
CA VAL A 601 2.99 37.47 -22.82
C VAL A 601 2.81 38.84 -22.23
N ALA A 602 3.04 39.86 -23.03
CA ALA A 602 2.84 41.27 -22.63
C ALA A 602 1.87 41.97 -23.57
N THR A 603 1.07 42.91 -23.01
CA THR A 603 0.15 43.72 -23.77
C THR A 603 0.59 45.18 -23.75
N ALA A 604 0.45 45.89 -24.90
CA ALA A 604 0.75 47.28 -25.03
C ALA A 604 -0.32 48.01 -25.87
N ILE A 605 -0.74 49.17 -25.42
CA ILE A 605 -1.72 50.04 -26.09
C ILE A 605 -1.06 51.33 -26.54
N SER A 606 -0.10 51.88 -25.78
CA SER A 606 0.61 53.12 -26.12
C SER A 606 1.82 52.88 -27.00
N LEU A 607 2.22 53.86 -27.79
CA LEU A 607 3.41 53.80 -28.64
C LEU A 607 4.66 53.67 -27.79
N GLU A 608 4.69 54.30 -26.62
CA GLU A 608 5.80 54.23 -25.67
C GLU A 608 6.04 52.79 -25.17
N SER A 609 4.97 52.09 -24.74
CA SER A 609 5.06 50.69 -24.28
C SER A 609 5.42 49.74 -25.41
N ILE A 610 4.96 50.01 -26.65
CA ILE A 610 5.36 49.23 -27.83
C ILE A 610 6.85 49.44 -28.13
N ALA A 611 7.34 50.68 -28.05
CA ALA A 611 8.75 50.97 -28.26
C ALA A 611 9.64 50.32 -27.20
N GLU A 612 9.26 50.40 -25.92
CA GLU A 612 9.96 49.78 -24.80
C GLU A 612 10.05 48.25 -24.97
N LEU A 613 8.92 47.57 -25.23
CA LEU A 613 8.90 46.09 -25.47
C LEU A 613 9.75 45.70 -26.68
N THR A 614 9.68 46.50 -27.78
CA THR A 614 10.51 46.25 -28.97
C THR A 614 12.01 46.39 -28.69
N ALA A 615 12.39 47.33 -27.86
CA ALA A 615 13.76 47.50 -27.40
C ALA A 615 14.22 46.31 -26.52
N CYS A 616 13.41 45.92 -25.56
CA CYS A 616 13.67 44.78 -24.69
C CYS A 616 13.82 43.45 -25.47
N ILE A 617 12.97 43.21 -26.48
CA ILE A 617 13.08 42.02 -27.34
C ILE A 617 14.43 41.93 -28.04
N LYS A 618 14.99 43.06 -28.46
CA LYS A 618 16.30 43.10 -29.08
C LYS A 618 17.43 42.90 -28.07
N GLU A 619 17.27 43.38 -26.84
CA GLU A 619 18.27 43.31 -25.78
C GLU A 619 18.38 41.91 -25.18
N PHE A 620 17.26 41.26 -24.86
CA PHE A 620 17.23 40.00 -24.09
C PHE A 620 17.35 38.72 -24.92
N SER A 621 17.51 38.81 -26.24
CA SER A 621 17.77 37.62 -27.11
C SER A 621 16.84 36.45 -26.90
N PHE A 622 15.53 36.64 -27.08
CA PHE A 622 14.54 35.57 -27.04
C PHE A 622 14.66 34.64 -28.24
N ASN A 623 14.47 33.34 -28.04
CA ASN A 623 14.50 32.34 -29.11
C ASN A 623 13.22 32.33 -29.95
N GLU A 624 12.08 32.58 -29.32
CA GLU A 624 10.77 32.68 -29.96
C GLU A 624 10.14 34.02 -29.63
N THR A 625 9.78 34.80 -30.64
CA THR A 625 9.06 36.06 -30.49
C THR A 625 7.93 36.17 -31.50
N GLU A 626 6.77 36.58 -31.04
CA GLU A 626 5.61 36.86 -31.91
C GLU A 626 4.96 38.16 -31.48
N THR A 627 4.55 38.97 -32.42
CA THR A 627 3.77 40.17 -32.15
C THR A 627 2.47 40.17 -32.94
N VAL A 628 1.36 40.29 -32.26
CA VAL A 628 0.02 40.33 -32.87
C VAL A 628 -0.64 41.65 -32.55
N SER A 629 -1.19 42.33 -33.55
CA SER A 629 -2.06 43.51 -33.36
C SER A 629 -3.52 43.07 -33.47
N MET A 630 -4.32 43.46 -32.46
CA MET A 630 -5.75 43.16 -32.43
C MET A 630 -6.57 44.48 -32.49
N CYS A 631 -7.49 44.56 -33.47
CA CYS A 631 -8.48 45.62 -33.59
C CYS A 631 -9.86 45.01 -33.29
N ILE A 632 -10.51 45.49 -32.25
CA ILE A 632 -11.80 44.99 -31.78
C ILE A 632 -12.86 46.06 -31.95
N ALA A 633 -14.01 45.72 -32.53
CA ALA A 633 -15.19 46.53 -32.48
C ALA A 633 -16.34 45.74 -31.86
N ARG A 634 -17.11 46.37 -30.98
CA ARG A 634 -18.27 45.77 -30.31
C ARG A 634 -19.57 46.44 -30.74
N GLY A 635 -20.61 45.66 -31.00
CA GLY A 635 -21.94 46.14 -31.29
C GLY A 635 -22.55 46.79 -30.04
N LYS A 636 -22.95 48.05 -30.16
CA LYS A 636 -23.68 48.80 -29.12
C LYS A 636 -25.06 49.13 -29.63
N LYS A 637 -26.11 48.81 -28.87
CA LYS A 637 -27.48 49.16 -29.19
C LYS A 637 -27.66 50.68 -29.10
N ALA A 638 -28.19 51.29 -30.17
CA ALA A 638 -28.49 52.68 -30.27
C ALA A 638 -29.89 52.82 -30.91
N GLY A 639 -30.96 52.97 -30.10
CA GLY A 639 -32.33 52.86 -30.53
C GLY A 639 -32.65 51.46 -31.07
N ASP A 640 -33.14 51.39 -32.29
CA ASP A 640 -33.46 50.11 -32.99
C ASP A 640 -32.26 49.52 -33.78
N TYR A 641 -31.10 50.18 -33.72
CA TYR A 641 -29.91 49.79 -34.47
C TYR A 641 -28.80 49.27 -33.55
N HIS A 642 -27.89 48.50 -34.12
CA HIS A 642 -26.63 48.10 -33.47
C HIS A 642 -25.45 48.73 -34.21
N LEU A 643 -24.78 49.67 -33.55
CA LEU A 643 -23.61 50.34 -34.09
C LEU A 643 -22.33 49.67 -33.62
N MET A 644 -21.39 49.45 -34.54
CA MET A 644 -20.07 48.93 -34.20
C MET A 644 -19.19 50.05 -33.65
N THR A 645 -18.75 49.93 -32.41
CA THR A 645 -17.86 50.87 -31.76
C THR A 645 -16.45 50.25 -31.66
N GLY A 646 -15.47 50.87 -32.35
CA GLY A 646 -14.07 50.45 -32.30
C GLY A 646 -13.45 50.69 -30.92
N GLN A 647 -12.58 49.80 -30.53
CA GLN A 647 -11.70 49.97 -29.36
C GLN A 647 -10.30 50.31 -29.85
N ASN A 648 -9.44 50.81 -28.92
CA ASN A 648 -8.04 51.06 -29.27
C ASN A 648 -7.37 49.73 -29.69
N PRO A 649 -6.58 49.75 -30.78
CA PRO A 649 -5.74 48.61 -31.11
C PRO A 649 -4.84 48.23 -29.94
N ILE A 650 -4.72 46.92 -29.71
CA ILE A 650 -3.82 46.39 -28.68
C ILE A 650 -2.80 45.49 -29.34
N TYR A 651 -1.56 45.62 -28.90
CA TYR A 651 -0.45 44.74 -29.33
C TYR A 651 -0.18 43.69 -28.27
N ILE A 652 -0.07 42.45 -28.70
CA ILE A 652 0.23 41.30 -27.85
C ILE A 652 1.60 40.78 -28.27
N PHE A 653 2.55 40.82 -27.36
CA PHE A 653 3.90 40.32 -27.54
C PHE A 653 4.04 38.97 -26.82
N THR A 654 4.46 37.95 -27.53
CA THR A 654 4.81 36.63 -26.97
C THR A 654 6.32 36.46 -27.06
N MET A 655 6.96 36.08 -25.96
CA MET A 655 8.41 35.94 -25.85
C MET A 655 8.72 34.67 -25.09
N GLN A 656 9.73 33.93 -25.55
CA GLN A 656 10.29 32.78 -24.84
C GLN A 656 11.80 32.75 -25.07
N ALA A 657 12.57 32.76 -23.99
CA ALA A 657 14.01 32.57 -24.04
C ALA A 657 14.36 31.08 -23.95
N GLY A 658 15.57 30.70 -24.36
CA GLY A 658 15.95 29.33 -24.60
C GLY A 658 15.80 28.37 -23.42
N GLY A 659 15.08 27.33 -23.67
CA GLY A 659 15.02 26.08 -22.95
C GLY A 659 14.53 25.04 -23.94
N ASP A 660 15.15 23.86 -23.99
CA ASP A 660 14.68 22.75 -24.83
C ASP A 660 13.18 22.53 -24.62
N THR A 661 12.42 22.63 -25.70
CA THR A 661 10.99 22.30 -25.70
C THR A 661 10.84 20.83 -25.35
N PRO A 662 9.97 20.42 -24.39
CA PRO A 662 9.74 19.02 -24.10
C PRO A 662 9.08 18.28 -25.25
#